data_9c033c588c18ffed0ed84dd4332344ff
#
_entry.id   9c033c588c18ffed0ed84dd4332344ff
#
_cell.length_a   1.000
_cell.length_b   1.000
_cell.length_c   1.000
_cell.angle_alpha   90.00
_cell.angle_beta   90.00
_cell.angle_gamma   90.00
#
_symmetry.space_group_name_H-M   'P 1'
#
loop_
_entity.id
_entity.type
_entity.pdbx_description
1 polymer ?
#
loop_
_entity_poly.entity_id
_entity_poly.type
_entity_poly.pdbx_seq_one_letter_code
_entity_poly.pdbx_strand_id
1 'polypeptide(L)'
;MDPTYHGTRDSLIDLVLSNQHASDLIVSTSVSAPLSSTCDHDIIKIKLSVELASGITSKPDYFFKSADFQAIQSEMHNIEWNSVLNFKDYNLQQSYDRFLEVAHSVIDRHVPKRLYKHSFTVPRHIKKTAKLKLKLYHKKKKNPDLKRDYQKAARTYEMQIKKWFSELEAKICHNRNRNDFYKYANRKLRLKATLPPILNDSGVILNDDFEKASFFNQKFQSVFECDDNIPLNLPDKTLAYLDNITISSDDIKYAIQNLNSKTSKTPDDIPSIFIKKVGPSLIDMLRQLFQESLNTGTLPKQWQTALVTPIHKKGSKEDVLNYRPVSLTSAICRLLETIIKVHILEHLYKNNLISTSQHGFLPGRSTTTQLLLSLNTIMKNFENKENTDIIFTDFSKAFDKVCHNKLIEILSSYGIKGPLLQWIRNFLQHRTQSVYIGSEVSLPLEVSSGVPQGSVLGPLLFLLYVQDLESTCHPGCSVSLFADDCKFISTDRQALQSSLNNMELFVANRQMKLSSHKCLHLPITREEASNDFYLEGNLVRKTQSARDLGVIITSDLKWKAQVNAIVRKAFHTCHKILYCFTTNDKDTLLHAYKVFIRPILEHNSVIWSPFQIGDRDKIESVQGFYTKKLLQRLGISSHDYQHRLDILKLESLEFRRIYFDMILVYKILNGYVDIDLNELFTFNPREYNLRGHGQTLKKPNYLLDITRNYFSVRSVRIWNALPNEIVSSTTLSLFKSRLRNVDLLKLKRTSLR
;
A
#
# COMPACT_ATOMS: atom_id res chain seq x y z
N MET A 1 -14.75 51.28 -7.25
CA MET A 1 -14.66 49.81 -7.23
C MET A 1 -15.46 49.31 -8.41
N ASP A 2 -14.90 48.38 -9.15
CA ASP A 2 -15.63 47.76 -10.26
C ASP A 2 -16.73 46.86 -9.72
N PRO A 3 -17.94 46.82 -10.35
CA PRO A 3 -19.01 45.87 -9.93
C PRO A 3 -18.53 44.41 -9.99
N THR A 4 -18.92 43.61 -9.03
CA THR A 4 -18.59 42.17 -8.97
C THR A 4 -19.77 41.27 -9.35
N TYR A 5 -20.98 41.84 -9.40
CA TYR A 5 -22.21 41.17 -9.80
C TYR A 5 -22.83 41.86 -11.01
N HIS A 6 -23.19 41.08 -12.04
CA HIS A 6 -23.75 41.52 -13.31
C HIS A 6 -25.13 40.84 -13.60
N GLY A 7 -26.10 41.06 -12.70
CA GLY A 7 -27.47 40.62 -12.87
C GLY A 7 -28.33 41.66 -13.63
N THR A 8 -29.49 42.00 -13.08
CA THR A 8 -30.39 43.04 -13.61
C THR A 8 -29.83 44.46 -13.42
N ARG A 9 -28.99 44.65 -12.40
CA ARG A 9 -28.20 45.88 -12.15
C ARG A 9 -26.81 45.48 -11.67
N ASP A 10 -25.78 46.14 -12.20
CA ASP A 10 -24.41 45.97 -11.73
C ASP A 10 -24.27 46.47 -10.29
N SER A 11 -23.70 45.65 -9.42
CA SER A 11 -23.51 46.00 -8.00
C SER A 11 -22.22 45.40 -7.44
N LEU A 12 -21.70 45.97 -6.36
CA LEU A 12 -20.58 45.44 -5.58
C LEU A 12 -21.14 44.58 -4.44
N ILE A 13 -21.23 43.29 -4.65
CA ILE A 13 -21.76 42.34 -3.66
C ILE A 13 -20.61 41.60 -2.97
N ASP A 14 -19.55 41.27 -3.71
CA ASP A 14 -18.42 40.50 -3.19
C ASP A 14 -17.38 41.43 -2.55
N LEU A 15 -17.04 41.13 -1.31
CA LEU A 15 -16.05 41.89 -0.52
C LEU A 15 -14.87 40.97 -0.16
N VAL A 16 -13.70 41.59 -0.11
CA VAL A 16 -12.48 40.94 0.40
C VAL A 16 -12.13 41.58 1.75
N LEU A 17 -12.18 40.76 2.79
CA LEU A 17 -11.77 41.14 4.13
C LEU A 17 -10.39 40.55 4.42
N SER A 18 -9.48 41.38 4.96
CA SER A 18 -8.15 40.96 5.40
C SER A 18 -7.83 41.56 6.77
N ASN A 19 -7.01 40.90 7.56
CA ASN A 19 -6.43 41.48 8.76
C ASN A 19 -5.29 42.45 8.38
N GLN A 20 -4.81 43.23 9.33
CA GLN A 20 -3.78 44.27 9.08
C GLN A 20 -2.55 43.69 8.39
N HIS A 21 -2.03 42.55 8.90
CA HIS A 21 -0.85 41.91 8.34
C HIS A 21 -1.04 41.44 6.88
N ALA A 22 -2.22 40.91 6.54
CA ALA A 22 -2.53 40.54 5.15
C ALA A 22 -2.77 41.75 4.27
N SER A 23 -3.32 42.84 4.80
CA SER A 23 -3.50 44.12 4.08
C SER A 23 -2.17 44.71 3.65
N ASP A 24 -1.16 44.66 4.49
CA ASP A 24 0.19 45.18 4.23
C ASP A 24 0.90 44.48 3.09
N LEU A 25 0.48 43.21 2.79
CA LEU A 25 1.00 42.42 1.69
C LEU A 25 0.26 42.67 0.37
N ILE A 26 -0.88 43.35 0.36
CA ILE A 26 -1.68 43.55 -0.84
C ILE A 26 -1.08 44.68 -1.71
N VAL A 27 -0.57 44.31 -2.89
CA VAL A 27 -0.05 45.24 -3.90
C VAL A 27 -1.17 45.86 -4.73
N SER A 28 -2.12 45.04 -5.15
CA SER A 28 -3.26 45.48 -5.94
C SER A 28 -4.42 44.50 -5.89
N THR A 29 -5.64 45.03 -6.05
CA THR A 29 -6.84 44.26 -6.29
C THR A 29 -7.37 44.57 -7.68
N SER A 30 -7.90 43.61 -8.40
CA SER A 30 -8.54 43.82 -9.69
C SER A 30 -9.68 42.81 -9.90
N VAL A 31 -10.69 43.24 -10.67
CA VAL A 31 -11.81 42.40 -11.05
C VAL A 31 -11.55 41.82 -12.43
N SER A 32 -11.88 40.58 -12.66
CA SER A 32 -11.70 39.90 -13.95
C SER A 32 -12.91 39.03 -14.31
N ALA A 33 -12.98 38.65 -15.61
CA ALA A 33 -14.08 37.87 -16.16
C ALA A 33 -14.47 36.67 -15.32
N PRO A 34 -15.79 36.34 -15.22
CA PRO A 34 -16.29 35.17 -14.53
C PRO A 34 -15.72 33.86 -15.13
N LEU A 35 -15.69 32.79 -14.34
CA LEU A 35 -15.19 31.47 -14.76
C LEU A 35 -16.11 30.79 -15.77
N SER A 36 -17.41 31.05 -15.70
CA SER A 36 -18.45 30.47 -16.54
C SER A 36 -19.26 31.56 -17.25
N SER A 37 -19.83 31.23 -18.41
CA SER A 37 -20.78 32.12 -19.13
C SER A 37 -22.12 32.28 -18.41
N THR A 38 -22.41 31.43 -17.45
CA THR A 38 -23.64 31.43 -16.62
C THR A 38 -23.42 32.03 -15.24
N CYS A 39 -22.21 32.51 -14.92
CA CYS A 39 -21.91 33.13 -13.64
C CYS A 39 -22.08 34.65 -13.73
N ASP A 40 -22.92 35.20 -12.87
CA ASP A 40 -23.22 36.64 -12.81
C ASP A 40 -22.19 37.41 -12.00
N HIS A 41 -21.24 36.72 -11.32
CA HIS A 41 -20.20 37.31 -10.53
C HIS A 41 -18.84 37.31 -11.23
N ASP A 42 -18.13 38.42 -11.15
CA ASP A 42 -16.75 38.57 -11.59
C ASP A 42 -15.77 38.00 -10.55
N ILE A 43 -14.54 37.70 -10.98
CA ILE A 43 -13.49 37.19 -10.09
C ILE A 43 -12.71 38.38 -9.52
N ILE A 44 -12.61 38.47 -8.20
CA ILE A 44 -11.69 39.40 -7.52
C ILE A 44 -10.29 38.76 -7.50
N LYS A 45 -9.30 39.42 -8.08
CA LYS A 45 -7.88 39.03 -8.02
C LYS A 45 -7.16 39.97 -7.05
N ILE A 46 -6.45 39.34 -6.12
CA ILE A 46 -5.60 40.04 -5.17
C ILE A 46 -4.15 39.72 -5.52
N LYS A 47 -3.34 40.75 -5.75
CA LYS A 47 -1.89 40.63 -5.94
C LYS A 47 -1.22 40.92 -4.61
N LEU A 48 -0.47 39.96 -4.10
CA LEU A 48 0.29 40.08 -2.87
C LEU A 48 1.77 40.28 -3.19
N SER A 49 2.44 41.19 -2.45
CA SER A 49 3.89 41.24 -2.37
C SER A 49 4.34 40.21 -1.34
N VAL A 50 4.67 39.03 -1.82
CA VAL A 50 5.31 38.02 -0.99
C VAL A 50 6.70 37.86 -1.56
N GLU A 51 7.72 38.07 -0.76
CA GLU A 51 9.06 37.62 -1.09
C GLU A 51 9.00 36.08 -1.15
N LEU A 52 8.86 35.57 -2.37
CA LEU A 52 9.14 34.16 -2.61
C LEU A 52 10.63 34.01 -2.36
N ALA A 53 11.01 33.30 -1.31
CA ALA A 53 12.39 32.83 -1.14
C ALA A 53 12.88 32.42 -2.53
N SER A 54 14.00 33.00 -2.94
CA SER A 54 14.60 33.00 -4.27
C SER A 54 14.44 31.64 -4.91
N GLY A 55 13.84 31.64 -6.08
CA GLY A 55 13.27 30.48 -6.73
C GLY A 55 14.12 29.25 -6.63
N ILE A 56 13.50 28.18 -6.25
CA ILE A 56 13.99 26.81 -6.51
C ILE A 56 14.27 26.75 -8.02
N THR A 57 15.52 26.93 -8.41
CA THR A 57 16.01 26.62 -9.75
C THR A 57 15.96 25.10 -9.86
N SER A 58 14.78 24.57 -10.18
CA SER A 58 14.64 23.14 -10.42
C SER A 58 15.55 22.78 -11.58
N LYS A 59 16.62 22.03 -11.30
CA LYS A 59 17.48 21.47 -12.34
C LYS A 59 16.60 20.59 -13.26
N PRO A 60 16.85 20.61 -14.60
CA PRO A 60 16.14 19.74 -15.51
C PRO A 60 16.42 18.28 -15.13
N ASP A 61 15.37 17.46 -15.04
CA ASP A 61 15.47 16.05 -14.72
C ASP A 61 15.09 15.21 -15.93
N TYR A 62 15.56 13.97 -16.00
CA TYR A 62 15.29 13.03 -17.08
C TYR A 62 13.81 12.67 -17.15
N PHE A 63 13.22 12.77 -18.33
CA PHE A 63 11.81 12.45 -18.57
C PHE A 63 11.66 11.09 -19.25
N PHE A 64 11.91 10.01 -18.54
CA PHE A 64 11.88 8.62 -19.02
C PHE A 64 10.56 8.21 -19.71
N LYS A 65 9.43 8.87 -19.45
CA LYS A 65 8.16 8.57 -20.13
C LYS A 65 8.15 8.93 -21.62
N SER A 66 9.07 9.75 -22.06
CA SER A 66 9.25 10.17 -23.46
C SER A 66 10.60 9.75 -24.04
N ALA A 67 11.28 8.81 -23.38
CA ALA A 67 12.54 8.25 -23.87
C ALA A 67 12.32 7.37 -25.09
N ASP A 68 13.28 7.37 -26.00
CA ASP A 68 13.33 6.42 -27.11
C ASP A 68 13.94 5.11 -26.67
N PHE A 69 13.10 4.26 -26.07
CA PHE A 69 13.56 2.96 -25.59
C PHE A 69 13.97 1.99 -26.70
N GLN A 70 13.54 2.17 -27.93
CA GLN A 70 13.98 1.30 -29.04
C GLN A 70 15.43 1.60 -29.39
N ALA A 71 15.79 2.88 -29.54
CA ALA A 71 17.17 3.30 -29.76
C ALA A 71 18.08 2.88 -28.61
N ILE A 72 17.63 3.07 -27.35
CA ILE A 72 18.37 2.64 -26.16
C ILE A 72 18.63 1.12 -26.19
N GLN A 73 17.59 0.30 -26.46
CA GLN A 73 17.74 -1.15 -26.52
C GLN A 73 18.74 -1.60 -27.60
N SER A 74 18.65 -1.01 -28.80
CA SER A 74 19.55 -1.32 -29.90
C SER A 74 21.00 -0.97 -29.56
N GLU A 75 21.22 0.19 -28.95
CA GLU A 75 22.57 0.62 -28.57
C GLU A 75 23.13 -0.26 -27.46
N MET A 76 22.37 -0.54 -26.41
CA MET A 76 22.80 -1.40 -25.30
C MET A 76 23.05 -2.86 -25.73
N HIS A 77 22.34 -3.33 -26.76
CA HIS A 77 22.54 -4.69 -27.32
C HIS A 77 23.88 -4.83 -28.05
N ASN A 78 24.33 -3.76 -28.68
CA ASN A 78 25.57 -3.76 -29.48
C ASN A 78 26.84 -3.56 -28.65
N ILE A 79 26.75 -3.37 -27.34
CA ILE A 79 27.88 -3.17 -26.46
C ILE A 79 28.51 -4.52 -26.12
N GLU A 80 29.82 -4.62 -26.28
CA GLU A 80 30.64 -5.76 -25.83
C GLU A 80 30.83 -5.73 -24.31
N TRP A 81 29.82 -6.24 -23.57
CA TRP A 81 29.82 -6.19 -22.11
C TRP A 81 31.00 -6.89 -21.44
N ASN A 82 31.54 -7.94 -22.04
CA ASN A 82 32.74 -8.62 -21.51
C ASN A 82 33.96 -7.69 -21.44
N SER A 83 34.10 -6.80 -22.42
CA SER A 83 35.15 -5.79 -22.43
C SER A 83 34.88 -4.65 -21.43
N VAL A 84 33.63 -4.28 -21.24
CA VAL A 84 33.23 -3.23 -20.30
C VAL A 84 33.39 -3.70 -18.86
N LEU A 85 32.91 -4.87 -18.50
CA LEU A 85 32.96 -5.41 -17.14
C LEU A 85 34.36 -5.91 -16.79
N ASN A 86 35.01 -6.62 -17.67
CA ASN A 86 36.38 -7.14 -17.60
C ASN A 86 36.88 -7.51 -16.19
N PHE A 87 36.23 -8.49 -15.55
CA PHE A 87 36.53 -8.95 -14.20
C PHE A 87 37.94 -9.56 -14.03
N LYS A 88 38.75 -9.68 -15.12
CA LYS A 88 40.13 -10.10 -15.02
C LYS A 88 41.00 -8.94 -14.51
N ASP A 89 40.72 -7.72 -14.95
CA ASP A 89 41.53 -6.53 -14.68
C ASP A 89 40.87 -5.57 -13.68
N TYR A 90 39.54 -5.67 -13.50
CA TYR A 90 38.74 -4.79 -12.66
C TYR A 90 38.02 -5.54 -11.56
N ASN A 91 37.98 -4.93 -10.37
CA ASN A 91 37.11 -5.41 -9.29
C ASN A 91 35.65 -5.06 -9.56
N LEU A 92 34.74 -5.64 -8.77
CA LEU A 92 33.28 -5.46 -8.94
C LEU A 92 32.84 -3.98 -8.93
N GLN A 93 33.43 -3.14 -8.07
CA GLN A 93 33.12 -1.70 -8.02
C GLN A 93 33.49 -1.00 -9.31
N GLN A 94 34.71 -1.23 -9.80
CA GLN A 94 35.19 -0.63 -11.04
C GLN A 94 34.36 -1.08 -12.24
N SER A 95 34.04 -2.36 -12.33
CA SER A 95 33.19 -2.91 -13.38
C SER A 95 31.80 -2.29 -13.36
N TYR A 96 31.23 -2.10 -12.17
CA TYR A 96 29.91 -1.46 -12.01
C TYR A 96 29.96 0.04 -12.38
N ASP A 97 31.00 0.77 -12.00
CA ASP A 97 31.19 2.18 -12.36
C ASP A 97 31.29 2.34 -13.89
N ARG A 98 32.01 1.49 -14.57
CA ARG A 98 32.09 1.46 -16.05
C ARG A 98 30.72 1.17 -16.69
N PHE A 99 29.96 0.22 -16.14
CA PHE A 99 28.60 0.00 -16.57
C PHE A 99 27.74 1.28 -16.41
N LEU A 100 27.85 1.98 -15.28
CA LEU A 100 27.10 3.22 -15.03
C LEU A 100 27.49 4.33 -16.00
N GLU A 101 28.76 4.50 -16.31
CA GLU A 101 29.26 5.47 -17.31
C GLU A 101 28.61 5.23 -18.67
N VAL A 102 28.60 3.99 -19.13
CA VAL A 102 27.96 3.61 -20.38
C VAL A 102 26.44 3.84 -20.34
N ALA A 103 25.79 3.38 -19.27
CA ALA A 103 24.34 3.51 -19.13
C ALA A 103 23.91 4.99 -19.07
N HIS A 104 24.61 5.83 -18.31
CA HIS A 104 24.33 7.26 -18.24
C HIS A 104 24.59 7.98 -19.57
N SER A 105 25.64 7.62 -20.30
CA SER A 105 25.91 8.15 -21.63
C SER A 105 24.77 7.86 -22.60
N VAL A 106 24.23 6.64 -22.58
CA VAL A 106 23.06 6.26 -23.40
C VAL A 106 21.80 7.00 -22.95
N ILE A 107 21.58 7.12 -21.63
CA ILE A 107 20.45 7.89 -21.07
C ILE A 107 20.53 9.36 -21.52
N ASP A 108 21.70 9.98 -21.46
CA ASP A 108 21.89 11.38 -21.87
C ASP A 108 21.52 11.62 -23.34
N ARG A 109 21.84 10.67 -24.21
CA ARG A 109 21.53 10.77 -25.66
C ARG A 109 20.05 10.59 -25.99
N HIS A 110 19.36 9.66 -25.31
CA HIS A 110 18.02 9.20 -25.71
C HIS A 110 16.88 9.59 -24.76
N VAL A 111 17.19 10.12 -23.59
CA VAL A 111 16.16 10.53 -22.61
C VAL A 111 16.12 12.05 -22.52
N PRO A 112 15.01 12.70 -22.93
CA PRO A 112 14.91 14.15 -22.89
C PRO A 112 14.91 14.68 -21.46
N LYS A 113 15.69 15.72 -21.20
CA LYS A 113 15.68 16.48 -19.92
C LYS A 113 14.58 17.54 -19.97
N ARG A 114 13.75 17.60 -18.92
CA ARG A 114 12.68 18.60 -18.82
C ARG A 114 12.65 19.18 -17.41
N LEU A 115 12.36 20.46 -17.33
CA LEU A 115 11.95 21.06 -16.05
C LEU A 115 10.65 20.39 -15.57
N TYR A 116 10.58 20.06 -14.28
CA TYR A 116 9.42 19.41 -13.70
C TYR A 116 8.17 20.27 -13.92
N LYS A 117 7.26 19.83 -14.81
CA LYS A 117 5.96 20.45 -15.00
C LYS A 117 4.92 19.60 -14.29
N HIS A 118 4.12 20.23 -13.45
CA HIS A 118 3.00 19.54 -12.78
C HIS A 118 2.21 18.67 -13.75
N SER A 119 1.91 17.43 -13.37
CA SER A 119 1.29 16.37 -14.16
C SER A 119 -0.07 16.73 -14.81
N PHE A 120 -0.68 17.85 -14.42
CA PHE A 120 -1.98 18.32 -14.87
C PHE A 120 -1.90 19.70 -15.53
N THR A 121 -0.96 19.89 -16.44
CA THR A 121 -0.82 21.17 -17.16
C THR A 121 -1.88 21.26 -18.24
N VAL A 122 -2.69 22.33 -18.19
CA VAL A 122 -3.71 22.63 -19.20
C VAL A 122 -3.04 22.76 -20.57
N PRO A 123 -3.54 22.09 -21.63
CA PRO A 123 -2.99 22.15 -22.99
C PRO A 123 -2.87 23.57 -23.56
N ARG A 124 -1.88 23.77 -24.44
CA ARG A 124 -1.59 25.09 -25.03
C ARG A 124 -2.79 25.69 -25.75
N HIS A 125 -3.57 24.88 -26.48
CA HIS A 125 -4.75 25.37 -27.21
C HIS A 125 -5.83 25.91 -26.26
N ILE A 126 -6.09 25.23 -25.14
CA ILE A 126 -7.05 25.71 -24.12
C ILE A 126 -6.55 27.00 -23.45
N LYS A 127 -5.23 27.11 -23.20
CA LYS A 127 -4.64 28.35 -22.70
C LYS A 127 -4.78 29.51 -23.67
N LYS A 128 -4.66 29.25 -24.98
CA LYS A 128 -4.91 30.26 -26.02
C LYS A 128 -6.36 30.75 -25.99
N THR A 129 -7.32 29.84 -25.92
CA THR A 129 -8.76 30.17 -25.82
C THR A 129 -9.06 30.96 -24.53
N ALA A 130 -8.45 30.58 -23.40
CA ALA A 130 -8.57 31.34 -22.15
C ALA A 130 -8.07 32.77 -22.27
N LYS A 131 -6.90 32.96 -22.91
CA LYS A 131 -6.35 34.32 -23.18
C LYS A 131 -7.26 35.13 -24.11
N LEU A 132 -7.82 34.50 -25.15
CA LEU A 132 -8.78 35.17 -26.04
C LEU A 132 -10.05 35.59 -25.30
N LYS A 133 -10.63 34.69 -24.49
CA LYS A 133 -11.76 34.98 -23.61
C LYS A 133 -11.49 36.22 -22.73
N LEU A 134 -10.33 36.25 -22.06
CA LEU A 134 -9.95 37.37 -21.19
C LEU A 134 -9.78 38.68 -21.98
N LYS A 135 -9.13 38.62 -23.15
CA LYS A 135 -8.96 39.80 -24.03
C LYS A 135 -10.31 40.36 -24.48
N LEU A 136 -11.24 39.50 -24.87
CA LEU A 136 -12.59 39.92 -25.28
C LEU A 136 -13.42 40.43 -24.10
N TYR A 137 -13.22 39.89 -22.89
CA TYR A 137 -13.86 40.40 -21.70
C TYR A 137 -13.50 41.86 -21.42
N HIS A 138 -12.21 42.22 -21.45
CA HIS A 138 -11.80 43.58 -21.25
C HIS A 138 -12.23 44.51 -22.38
N LYS A 139 -12.29 44.03 -23.64
CA LYS A 139 -12.76 44.80 -24.79
C LYS A 139 -14.26 45.05 -24.74
N LYS A 140 -15.09 44.08 -24.31
CA LYS A 140 -16.54 44.26 -24.20
C LYS A 140 -16.95 45.35 -23.19
N LYS A 141 -16.12 45.63 -22.17
CA LYS A 141 -16.36 46.71 -21.22
C LYS A 141 -16.29 48.10 -21.91
N LYS A 142 -15.50 48.20 -23.00
CA LYS A 142 -15.33 49.44 -23.76
C LYS A 142 -16.20 49.49 -25.02
N ASN A 143 -16.55 48.32 -25.61
CA ASN A 143 -17.38 48.19 -26.79
C ASN A 143 -18.42 47.05 -26.59
N PRO A 144 -19.69 47.38 -26.34
CA PRO A 144 -20.78 46.40 -26.13
C PRO A 144 -21.02 45.44 -27.27
N ASP A 145 -20.68 45.79 -28.53
CA ASP A 145 -20.89 44.92 -29.71
C ASP A 145 -20.08 43.63 -29.66
N LEU A 146 -18.98 43.64 -28.92
CA LEU A 146 -18.15 42.47 -28.71
C LEU A 146 -18.73 41.45 -27.68
N LYS A 147 -19.93 41.69 -27.15
CA LYS A 147 -20.58 40.76 -26.18
C LYS A 147 -20.79 39.40 -26.79
N ARG A 148 -21.20 39.31 -28.07
CA ARG A 148 -21.40 38.04 -28.79
C ARG A 148 -20.09 37.25 -28.96
N ASP A 149 -19.01 37.94 -29.34
CA ASP A 149 -17.69 37.30 -29.51
C ASP A 149 -17.15 36.78 -28.17
N TYR A 150 -17.30 37.55 -27.08
CA TYR A 150 -16.95 37.10 -25.73
C TYR A 150 -17.75 35.84 -25.35
N GLN A 151 -19.07 35.83 -25.56
CA GLN A 151 -19.90 34.66 -25.22
C GLN A 151 -19.48 33.40 -26.04
N LYS A 152 -19.18 33.57 -27.32
CA LYS A 152 -18.65 32.49 -28.16
C LYS A 152 -17.33 31.96 -27.68
N ALA A 153 -16.37 32.82 -27.35
CA ALA A 153 -15.06 32.43 -26.76
C ALA A 153 -15.20 31.77 -25.38
N ALA A 154 -16.14 32.24 -24.55
CA ALA A 154 -16.43 31.67 -23.26
C ALA A 154 -16.99 30.25 -23.37
N ARG A 155 -17.99 30.02 -24.24
CA ARG A 155 -18.58 28.69 -24.50
C ARG A 155 -17.52 27.73 -25.07
N THR A 156 -16.70 28.18 -26.02
CA THR A 156 -15.62 27.35 -26.59
C THR A 156 -14.61 26.93 -25.50
N TYR A 157 -14.21 27.85 -24.62
CA TYR A 157 -13.33 27.54 -23.49
C TYR A 157 -13.96 26.52 -22.54
N GLU A 158 -15.23 26.71 -22.18
CA GLU A 158 -15.95 25.78 -21.31
C GLU A 158 -16.05 24.37 -21.89
N MET A 159 -16.37 24.25 -23.18
CA MET A 159 -16.39 22.94 -23.85
C MET A 159 -15.02 22.26 -23.84
N GLN A 160 -13.96 23.01 -24.20
CA GLN A 160 -12.61 22.46 -24.24
C GLN A 160 -12.11 22.05 -22.86
N ILE A 161 -12.35 22.84 -21.84
CA ILE A 161 -11.89 22.54 -20.47
C ILE A 161 -12.67 21.36 -19.86
N LYS A 162 -13.98 21.28 -20.09
CA LYS A 162 -14.81 20.13 -19.68
C LYS A 162 -14.35 18.83 -20.35
N LYS A 163 -14.13 18.87 -21.66
CA LYS A 163 -13.63 17.71 -22.42
C LYS A 163 -12.27 17.24 -21.89
N TRP A 164 -11.34 18.16 -21.68
CA TRP A 164 -10.01 17.84 -21.14
C TRP A 164 -10.07 17.23 -19.73
N PHE A 165 -10.91 17.77 -18.83
CA PHE A 165 -11.10 17.18 -17.51
C PHE A 165 -11.73 15.78 -17.59
N SER A 166 -12.71 15.58 -18.45
CA SER A 166 -13.33 14.26 -18.64
C SER A 166 -12.32 13.21 -19.11
N GLU A 167 -11.48 13.54 -20.09
CA GLU A 167 -10.41 12.67 -20.57
C GLU A 167 -9.37 12.37 -19.49
N LEU A 168 -9.00 13.38 -18.70
CA LEU A 168 -8.08 13.24 -17.58
C LEU A 168 -8.65 12.32 -16.48
N GLU A 169 -9.92 12.53 -16.10
CA GLU A 169 -10.62 11.75 -15.09
C GLU A 169 -10.79 10.29 -15.54
N ALA A 170 -11.11 10.05 -16.82
CA ALA A 170 -11.14 8.73 -17.43
C ALA A 170 -9.77 8.03 -17.33
N LYS A 171 -8.69 8.74 -17.67
CA LYS A 171 -7.32 8.20 -17.58
C LYS A 171 -6.93 7.84 -16.16
N ILE A 172 -7.26 8.66 -15.15
CA ILE A 172 -7.01 8.38 -13.73
C ILE A 172 -7.72 7.09 -13.30
N CYS A 173 -8.96 6.91 -13.73
CA CYS A 173 -9.73 5.71 -13.44
C CYS A 173 -9.15 4.46 -14.13
N HIS A 174 -8.82 4.54 -15.43
CA HIS A 174 -8.27 3.42 -16.20
C HIS A 174 -6.94 2.91 -15.66
N ASN A 175 -6.06 3.81 -15.28
CA ASN A 175 -4.75 3.46 -14.72
C ASN A 175 -4.84 2.79 -13.35
N ARG A 176 -6.00 2.80 -12.69
CA ARG A 176 -6.23 2.26 -11.34
C ARG A 176 -5.22 2.75 -10.29
N ASN A 177 -4.53 3.84 -10.56
CA ASN A 177 -3.49 4.37 -9.70
C ASN A 177 -4.10 5.29 -8.63
N ARG A 178 -4.14 4.82 -7.39
CA ARG A 178 -4.65 5.61 -6.26
C ARG A 178 -3.89 6.92 -6.07
N ASN A 179 -2.59 6.95 -6.32
CA ASN A 179 -1.78 8.16 -6.16
C ASN A 179 -2.19 9.25 -7.16
N ASP A 180 -2.48 8.91 -8.40
CA ASP A 180 -2.96 9.87 -9.40
C ASP A 180 -4.33 10.44 -9.03
N PHE A 181 -5.22 9.58 -8.50
CA PHE A 181 -6.50 10.03 -7.96
C PHE A 181 -6.33 11.01 -6.80
N TYR A 182 -5.52 10.68 -5.80
CA TYR A 182 -5.31 11.58 -4.65
C TYR A 182 -4.61 12.87 -5.03
N LYS A 183 -3.62 12.82 -5.94
CA LYS A 183 -2.99 14.03 -6.49
C LYS A 183 -4.01 14.94 -7.18
N TYR A 184 -4.90 14.36 -8.00
CA TYR A 184 -5.96 15.10 -8.67
C TYR A 184 -6.96 15.69 -7.67
N ALA A 185 -7.47 14.88 -6.75
CA ALA A 185 -8.42 15.31 -5.73
C ALA A 185 -7.85 16.39 -4.81
N ASN A 186 -6.61 16.22 -4.31
CA ASN A 186 -5.95 17.19 -3.46
C ASN A 186 -5.75 18.53 -4.17
N ARG A 187 -5.41 18.50 -5.46
CA ARG A 187 -5.31 19.73 -6.26
C ARG A 187 -6.65 20.44 -6.40
N LYS A 188 -7.74 19.69 -6.70
CA LYS A 188 -9.10 20.27 -6.76
C LYS A 188 -9.54 20.85 -5.41
N LEU A 189 -9.16 20.20 -4.34
CA LEU A 189 -9.42 20.65 -2.96
C LEU A 189 -8.42 21.72 -2.47
N ARG A 190 -7.49 22.15 -3.32
CA ARG A 190 -6.42 23.11 -2.99
C ARG A 190 -5.56 22.72 -1.77
N LEU A 191 -5.42 21.43 -1.52
CA LEU A 191 -4.55 20.92 -0.46
C LEU A 191 -3.09 20.96 -0.92
N LYS A 192 -2.21 21.57 -0.11
CA LYS A 192 -0.77 21.61 -0.41
C LYS A 192 -0.19 20.19 -0.37
N ALA A 193 0.56 19.83 -1.42
CA ALA A 193 1.21 18.53 -1.55
C ALA A 193 2.66 18.51 -1.01
N THR A 194 3.21 19.66 -0.64
CA THR A 194 4.57 19.80 -0.13
C THR A 194 4.66 19.42 1.34
N LEU A 195 5.84 18.95 1.74
CA LEU A 195 6.15 18.76 3.16
C LEU A 195 5.99 20.11 3.89
N PRO A 196 5.20 20.18 4.98
CA PRO A 196 5.06 21.43 5.72
C PRO A 196 6.38 21.83 6.38
N PRO A 197 6.47 23.04 6.96
CA PRO A 197 7.52 23.38 7.89
C PRO A 197 7.62 22.33 9.01
N ILE A 198 8.83 22.02 9.46
CA ILE A 198 9.11 21.03 10.51
C ILE A 198 9.63 21.75 11.74
N LEU A 199 9.18 21.30 12.92
CA LEU A 199 9.70 21.78 14.19
C LEU A 199 10.93 20.93 14.57
N ASN A 200 12.05 21.60 14.88
CA ASN A 200 13.20 20.93 15.48
C ASN A 200 13.02 20.75 17.01
N ASP A 201 13.97 20.09 17.66
CA ASP A 201 13.91 19.82 19.10
C ASP A 201 13.92 21.11 19.98
N SER A 202 14.43 22.23 19.42
CA SER A 202 14.45 23.52 20.09
C SER A 202 13.21 24.38 19.80
N GLY A 203 12.20 23.80 19.11
CA GLY A 203 10.97 24.52 18.73
C GLY A 203 11.15 25.51 17.55
N VAL A 204 12.29 25.49 16.87
CA VAL A 204 12.55 26.33 15.69
C VAL A 204 11.91 25.70 14.45
N ILE A 205 11.26 26.52 13.64
CA ILE A 205 10.61 26.12 12.39
C ILE A 205 11.65 26.03 11.26
N LEU A 206 11.88 24.84 10.75
CA LEU A 206 12.71 24.58 9.58
C LEU A 206 11.87 24.75 8.31
N ASN A 207 12.26 25.65 7.44
CA ASN A 207 11.60 25.92 6.16
C ASN A 207 12.41 25.44 4.96
N ASP A 208 13.71 25.49 5.03
CA ASP A 208 14.62 25.05 3.97
C ASP A 208 14.60 23.52 3.80
N ASP A 209 14.60 23.05 2.55
CA ASP A 209 14.49 21.63 2.26
C ASP A 209 15.77 20.85 2.60
N PHE A 210 16.96 21.48 2.54
CA PHE A 210 18.21 20.86 2.97
C PHE A 210 18.29 20.72 4.50
N GLU A 211 17.89 21.78 5.24
CA GLU A 211 17.82 21.73 6.70
C GLU A 211 16.82 20.67 7.19
N LYS A 212 15.62 20.62 6.57
CA LYS A 212 14.64 19.55 6.85
C LYS A 212 15.23 18.17 6.56
N ALA A 213 15.86 17.99 5.40
CA ALA A 213 16.45 16.70 5.01
C ALA A 213 17.52 16.27 6.02
N SER A 214 18.40 17.19 6.44
CA SER A 214 19.43 16.95 7.42
C SER A 214 18.86 16.58 8.79
N PHE A 215 17.83 17.28 9.25
CA PHE A 215 17.17 17.00 10.52
C PHE A 215 16.44 15.64 10.50
N PHE A 216 15.72 15.33 9.41
CA PHE A 216 15.13 14.00 9.24
C PHE A 216 16.18 12.90 9.28
N ASN A 217 17.34 13.11 8.61
CA ASN A 217 18.39 12.10 8.55
C ASN A 217 18.97 11.81 9.93
N GLN A 218 19.26 12.86 10.71
CA GLN A 218 19.71 12.73 12.10
C GLN A 218 18.68 12.00 12.98
N LYS A 219 17.39 12.34 12.85
CA LYS A 219 16.32 11.69 13.61
C LYS A 219 16.08 10.22 13.21
N PHE A 220 16.27 9.89 11.95
CA PHE A 220 16.21 8.49 11.52
C PHE A 220 17.43 7.70 12.00
N GLN A 221 18.62 8.31 11.99
CA GLN A 221 19.83 7.68 12.52
C GLN A 221 19.76 7.43 14.02
N SER A 222 19.22 8.37 14.80
CA SER A 222 19.12 8.25 16.27
C SER A 222 18.28 7.07 16.76
N VAL A 223 17.60 6.36 15.85
CA VAL A 223 16.80 5.17 16.16
C VAL A 223 17.61 3.90 16.14
N PHE A 224 18.72 3.90 15.39
CA PHE A 224 19.56 2.71 15.25
C PHE A 224 20.18 2.33 16.59
N GLU A 225 20.32 1.03 16.79
CA GLU A 225 20.95 0.47 18.00
C GLU A 225 22.39 0.04 17.70
N CYS A 226 23.23 0.12 18.73
CA CYS A 226 24.55 -0.48 18.67
C CYS A 226 24.47 -1.95 19.07
N ASP A 227 25.27 -2.80 18.42
CA ASP A 227 25.36 -4.21 18.76
C ASP A 227 25.95 -4.38 20.17
N ASP A 228 25.34 -5.23 20.99
CA ASP A 228 25.85 -5.61 22.32
C ASP A 228 27.00 -6.63 22.25
N ASN A 229 27.30 -7.16 21.06
CA ASN A 229 28.27 -8.20 20.77
C ASN A 229 28.04 -9.50 21.59
N ILE A 230 26.85 -9.73 22.08
CA ILE A 230 26.47 -10.96 22.77
C ILE A 230 25.90 -11.95 21.75
N PRO A 231 26.55 -13.09 21.48
CA PRO A 231 26.06 -14.07 20.51
C PRO A 231 24.78 -14.77 21.01
N LEU A 232 23.91 -15.16 20.10
CA LEU A 232 22.69 -15.91 20.43
C LEU A 232 22.95 -17.40 20.69
N ASN A 233 24.06 -17.95 20.18
CA ASN A 233 24.46 -19.35 20.30
C ASN A 233 23.32 -20.32 19.89
N LEU A 234 22.72 -20.11 18.72
CA LEU A 234 21.61 -20.89 18.22
C LEU A 234 22.07 -22.23 17.65
N PRO A 235 21.38 -23.34 17.95
CA PRO A 235 21.63 -24.60 17.27
C PRO A 235 21.20 -24.54 15.80
N ASP A 236 21.88 -25.33 14.95
CA ASP A 236 21.46 -25.51 13.57
C ASP A 236 20.06 -26.15 13.50
N LYS A 237 19.17 -25.54 12.76
CA LYS A 237 17.76 -25.98 12.57
C LYS A 237 17.61 -27.02 11.47
N THR A 238 18.62 -27.14 10.63
CA THR A 238 18.66 -28.07 9.49
C THR A 238 20.09 -28.48 9.18
N LEU A 239 20.24 -29.71 8.69
CA LEU A 239 21.50 -30.18 8.13
C LEU A 239 21.68 -29.75 6.65
N ALA A 240 20.61 -29.34 5.99
CA ALA A 240 20.68 -28.81 4.64
C ALA A 240 21.22 -27.39 4.65
N TYR A 241 22.06 -27.04 3.69
CA TYR A 241 22.63 -25.69 3.58
C TYR A 241 22.46 -25.10 2.19
N LEU A 242 22.41 -23.79 2.13
CA LEU A 242 22.43 -22.95 0.95
C LEU A 242 23.61 -21.99 1.08
N ASP A 243 24.70 -22.28 0.40
CA ASP A 243 25.95 -21.52 0.50
C ASP A 243 26.23 -20.66 -0.73
N ASN A 244 25.72 -21.08 -1.89
CA ASN A 244 25.89 -20.36 -3.14
C ASN A 244 24.64 -20.47 -4.02
N ILE A 245 24.49 -19.54 -4.96
CA ILE A 245 23.42 -19.48 -5.95
C ILE A 245 24.06 -19.35 -7.33
N THR A 246 23.77 -20.28 -8.22
CA THR A 246 24.14 -20.17 -9.64
C THR A 246 23.01 -19.46 -10.38
N ILE A 247 23.31 -18.25 -10.89
CA ILE A 247 22.32 -17.40 -11.54
C ILE A 247 22.12 -17.81 -13.00
N SER A 248 20.91 -18.17 -13.35
CA SER A 248 20.48 -18.45 -14.71
C SER A 248 19.92 -17.21 -15.43
N SER A 249 19.89 -17.25 -16.75
CA SER A 249 19.20 -16.19 -17.53
C SER A 249 17.70 -16.11 -17.24
N ASP A 250 17.08 -17.22 -16.82
CA ASP A 250 15.66 -17.25 -16.49
C ASP A 250 15.35 -16.60 -15.14
N ASP A 251 16.26 -16.68 -14.18
CA ASP A 251 16.14 -15.94 -12.91
C ASP A 251 16.12 -14.44 -13.18
N ILE A 252 16.98 -13.94 -14.07
CA ILE A 252 17.03 -12.53 -14.42
C ILE A 252 15.78 -12.10 -15.17
N LYS A 253 15.31 -12.91 -16.13
CA LYS A 253 14.04 -12.65 -16.84
C LYS A 253 12.88 -12.56 -15.85
N TYR A 254 12.80 -13.51 -14.91
CA TYR A 254 11.78 -13.52 -13.85
C TYR A 254 11.87 -12.25 -12.99
N ALA A 255 13.06 -11.87 -12.53
CA ALA A 255 13.25 -10.68 -11.73
C ALA A 255 12.84 -9.39 -12.48
N ILE A 256 13.23 -9.25 -13.77
CA ILE A 256 12.83 -8.13 -14.61
C ILE A 256 11.30 -8.11 -14.83
N GLN A 257 10.67 -9.26 -15.08
CA GLN A 257 9.23 -9.35 -15.26
C GLN A 257 8.44 -8.90 -14.02
N ASN A 258 8.95 -9.18 -12.82
CA ASN A 258 8.33 -8.80 -11.56
C ASN A 258 8.71 -7.38 -11.08
N LEU A 259 9.68 -6.73 -11.73
CA LEU A 259 10.08 -5.37 -11.38
C LEU A 259 8.99 -4.35 -11.70
N ASN A 260 8.59 -3.54 -10.71
CA ASN A 260 7.65 -2.46 -10.92
C ASN A 260 8.29 -1.28 -11.67
N SER A 261 7.68 -0.89 -12.78
CA SER A 261 8.14 0.24 -13.61
C SER A 261 7.87 1.58 -12.90
N LYS A 262 8.91 2.21 -12.34
CA LYS A 262 8.85 3.51 -11.66
C LYS A 262 9.95 4.43 -12.16
N THR A 263 9.71 5.73 -12.08
CA THR A 263 10.68 6.81 -12.39
C THR A 263 11.26 7.42 -11.12
N SER A 264 11.18 6.73 -9.97
CA SER A 264 11.75 7.21 -8.72
C SER A 264 13.28 7.29 -8.83
N LYS A 265 13.86 8.29 -8.17
CA LYS A 265 15.30 8.44 -8.05
C LYS A 265 15.92 7.25 -7.32
N THR A 266 17.12 6.86 -7.69
CA THR A 266 17.90 5.77 -7.10
C THR A 266 19.33 6.27 -6.84
N PRO A 267 20.11 5.64 -5.97
CA PRO A 267 21.48 6.07 -5.69
C PRO A 267 22.43 6.06 -6.89
N ASP A 268 22.11 5.23 -7.88
CA ASP A 268 22.84 5.07 -9.14
C ASP A 268 22.21 5.83 -10.33
N ASP A 269 21.17 6.63 -10.07
CA ASP A 269 20.38 7.35 -11.06
C ASP A 269 19.82 6.48 -12.22
N ILE A 270 19.74 5.14 -12.00
CA ILE A 270 19.12 4.19 -12.94
C ILE A 270 17.72 3.80 -12.40
N PRO A 271 16.65 4.44 -12.87
CA PRO A 271 15.29 4.15 -12.39
C PRO A 271 14.78 2.80 -12.91
N SER A 272 13.89 2.16 -12.14
CA SER A 272 13.38 0.84 -12.50
C SER A 272 12.62 0.77 -13.83
N ILE A 273 12.11 1.88 -14.35
CA ILE A 273 11.54 1.94 -15.71
C ILE A 273 12.59 1.66 -16.80
N PHE A 274 13.82 2.16 -16.62
CA PHE A 274 14.95 1.88 -17.53
C PHE A 274 15.22 0.39 -17.57
N ILE A 275 15.47 -0.21 -16.42
CA ILE A 275 15.73 -1.66 -16.32
C ILE A 275 14.56 -2.50 -16.85
N LYS A 276 13.31 -2.13 -16.54
CA LYS A 276 12.13 -2.85 -17.04
C LYS A 276 12.03 -2.85 -18.57
N LYS A 277 12.46 -1.78 -19.20
CA LYS A 277 12.40 -1.62 -20.66
C LYS A 277 13.64 -2.17 -21.36
N VAL A 278 14.82 -1.90 -20.85
CA VAL A 278 16.12 -2.23 -21.47
C VAL A 278 16.68 -3.58 -21.01
N GLY A 279 16.23 -4.06 -19.87
CA GLY A 279 16.74 -5.29 -19.23
C GLY A 279 16.83 -6.53 -20.12
N PRO A 280 15.92 -6.81 -21.05
CA PRO A 280 16.08 -7.91 -22.01
C PRO A 280 17.39 -7.88 -22.81
N SER A 281 17.94 -6.70 -23.10
CA SER A 281 19.24 -6.53 -23.76
C SER A 281 20.44 -6.61 -22.81
N LEU A 282 20.21 -6.71 -21.49
CA LEU A 282 21.23 -6.72 -20.44
C LEU A 282 21.35 -8.05 -19.69
N ILE A 283 20.63 -9.11 -20.12
CA ILE A 283 20.53 -10.36 -19.35
C ILE A 283 21.90 -10.97 -19.08
N ASP A 284 22.75 -11.09 -20.09
CA ASP A 284 24.06 -11.73 -19.95
C ASP A 284 25.02 -10.86 -19.11
N MET A 285 24.97 -9.55 -19.29
CA MET A 285 25.73 -8.59 -18.48
C MET A 285 25.30 -8.69 -16.99
N LEU A 286 23.99 -8.65 -16.72
CA LEU A 286 23.47 -8.75 -15.35
C LEU A 286 23.82 -10.10 -14.73
N ARG A 287 23.79 -11.19 -15.49
CA ARG A 287 24.16 -12.51 -15.02
C ARG A 287 25.62 -12.55 -14.55
N GLN A 288 26.54 -11.99 -15.35
CA GLN A 288 27.96 -11.94 -15.00
C GLN A 288 28.19 -11.06 -13.76
N LEU A 289 27.61 -9.84 -13.74
CA LEU A 289 27.74 -8.90 -12.63
C LEU A 289 27.20 -9.48 -11.31
N PHE A 290 26.04 -10.14 -11.36
CA PHE A 290 25.41 -10.72 -10.18
C PHE A 290 26.16 -11.96 -9.68
N GLN A 291 26.62 -12.82 -10.60
CA GLN A 291 27.40 -13.99 -10.23
C GLN A 291 28.71 -13.61 -9.57
N GLU A 292 29.41 -12.59 -10.12
CA GLU A 292 30.66 -12.07 -9.54
C GLU A 292 30.41 -11.49 -8.14
N SER A 293 29.34 -10.73 -7.97
CA SER A 293 28.96 -10.19 -6.66
C SER A 293 28.69 -11.29 -5.62
N LEU A 294 28.03 -12.37 -6.00
CA LEU A 294 27.77 -13.51 -5.10
C LEU A 294 29.04 -14.31 -4.80
N ASN A 295 29.88 -14.58 -5.81
CA ASN A 295 31.09 -15.36 -5.64
C ASN A 295 32.11 -14.66 -4.73
N THR A 296 32.22 -13.35 -4.85
CA THR A 296 33.14 -12.53 -4.03
C THR A 296 32.51 -12.08 -2.70
N GLY A 297 31.17 -12.20 -2.56
CA GLY A 297 30.44 -11.67 -1.42
C GLY A 297 30.45 -10.14 -1.33
N THR A 298 30.91 -9.42 -2.38
CA THR A 298 31.07 -7.96 -2.37
C THR A 298 29.90 -7.25 -3.08
N LEU A 299 29.70 -5.98 -2.75
CA LEU A 299 28.67 -5.13 -3.34
C LEU A 299 29.25 -3.78 -3.78
N PRO A 300 28.80 -3.23 -4.92
CA PRO A 300 29.10 -1.85 -5.27
C PRO A 300 28.55 -0.86 -4.22
N LYS A 301 29.25 0.25 -3.96
CA LYS A 301 28.86 1.28 -2.98
C LYS A 301 27.43 1.81 -3.21
N GLN A 302 27.02 1.94 -4.48
CA GLN A 302 25.68 2.40 -4.84
C GLN A 302 24.57 1.43 -4.37
N TRP A 303 24.88 0.14 -4.17
CA TRP A 303 23.95 -0.84 -3.63
C TRP A 303 23.84 -0.78 -2.09
N GLN A 304 24.86 -0.28 -1.44
CA GLN A 304 24.89 -0.04 0.01
C GLN A 304 24.36 1.34 0.41
N THR A 305 24.14 2.24 -0.56
CA THR A 305 23.58 3.57 -0.33
C THR A 305 22.05 3.58 -0.48
N ALA A 306 21.35 4.32 0.37
CA ALA A 306 19.92 4.53 0.28
C ALA A 306 19.55 6.01 0.23
N LEU A 307 18.67 6.40 -0.69
CA LEU A 307 17.98 7.68 -0.66
C LEU A 307 16.66 7.51 0.11
N VAL A 308 16.53 8.16 1.26
CA VAL A 308 15.38 8.03 2.15
C VAL A 308 14.38 9.14 1.89
N THR A 309 13.10 8.76 1.70
CA THR A 309 11.99 9.70 1.61
C THR A 309 11.13 9.61 2.87
N PRO A 310 10.91 10.72 3.60
CA PRO A 310 10.03 10.72 4.77
C PRO A 310 8.56 10.64 4.35
N ILE A 311 7.83 9.63 4.83
CA ILE A 311 6.41 9.43 4.56
C ILE A 311 5.61 9.59 5.85
N HIS A 312 4.70 10.58 5.88
CA HIS A 312 3.84 10.84 7.03
C HIS A 312 2.92 9.65 7.33
N LYS A 313 2.93 9.18 8.57
CA LYS A 313 2.12 8.03 9.07
C LYS A 313 0.81 8.50 9.71
N LYS A 314 0.89 9.32 10.75
CA LYS A 314 -0.24 9.83 11.54
C LYS A 314 0.23 10.97 12.45
N GLY A 315 -0.66 11.68 13.09
CA GLY A 315 -0.33 12.78 14.02
C GLY A 315 -0.02 14.09 13.31
N SER A 316 0.63 15.04 14.01
CA SER A 316 1.07 16.30 13.41
C SER A 316 2.07 16.06 12.29
N LYS A 317 1.94 16.83 11.21
CA LYS A 317 2.90 16.81 10.10
C LYS A 317 4.15 17.62 10.37
N GLU A 318 4.19 18.41 11.43
CA GLU A 318 5.32 19.23 11.84
C GLU A 318 6.33 18.43 12.66
N ASP A 319 5.89 17.31 13.24
CA ASP A 319 6.69 16.41 14.06
C ASP A 319 7.33 15.29 13.22
N VAL A 320 8.65 15.24 13.21
CA VAL A 320 9.47 14.26 12.48
C VAL A 320 9.19 12.81 12.92
N LEU A 321 8.85 12.59 14.19
CA LEU A 321 8.58 11.26 14.74
C LEU A 321 7.33 10.60 14.12
N ASN A 322 6.47 11.40 13.48
CA ASN A 322 5.29 10.94 12.77
C ASN A 322 5.55 10.48 11.33
N TYR A 323 6.82 10.42 10.91
CA TYR A 323 7.23 9.98 9.58
C TYR A 323 7.93 8.62 9.61
N ARG A 324 7.78 7.86 8.52
CA ARG A 324 8.51 6.62 8.25
C ARG A 324 9.62 6.88 7.24
N PRO A 325 10.84 6.37 7.46
CA PRO A 325 11.88 6.38 6.43
C PRO A 325 11.57 5.32 5.37
N VAL A 326 11.38 5.71 4.13
CA VAL A 326 11.25 4.77 3.02
C VAL A 326 12.50 4.88 2.15
N SER A 327 13.28 3.81 2.13
CA SER A 327 14.55 3.74 1.41
C SER A 327 14.32 3.46 -0.08
N LEU A 328 14.88 4.29 -0.92
CA LEU A 328 15.02 4.08 -2.36
C LEU A 328 16.41 3.50 -2.60
N THR A 329 16.49 2.22 -2.93
CA THR A 329 17.71 1.48 -3.21
C THR A 329 17.92 1.32 -4.70
N SER A 330 19.11 0.90 -5.15
CA SER A 330 19.42 0.60 -6.55
C SER A 330 18.40 -0.35 -7.16
N ALA A 331 17.91 -0.04 -8.36
CA ALA A 331 16.99 -0.91 -9.08
C ALA A 331 17.64 -2.21 -9.52
N ILE A 332 18.95 -2.17 -9.81
CA ILE A 332 19.76 -3.32 -10.22
C ILE A 332 19.98 -4.25 -9.02
N CYS A 333 20.36 -3.72 -7.87
CA CYS A 333 20.47 -4.51 -6.64
C CYS A 333 19.18 -5.24 -6.31
N ARG A 334 18.01 -4.58 -6.45
CA ARG A 334 16.70 -5.21 -6.21
C ARG A 334 16.39 -6.39 -7.13
N LEU A 335 16.97 -6.46 -8.34
CA LEU A 335 16.87 -7.66 -9.17
C LEU A 335 17.60 -8.83 -8.51
N LEU A 336 18.85 -8.62 -8.06
CA LEU A 336 19.63 -9.63 -7.37
C LEU A 336 18.97 -10.04 -6.04
N GLU A 337 18.50 -9.07 -5.26
CA GLU A 337 17.70 -9.34 -4.05
C GLU A 337 16.48 -10.24 -4.35
N THR A 338 15.82 -10.03 -5.51
CA THR A 338 14.66 -10.85 -5.92
C THR A 338 15.09 -12.30 -6.18
N ILE A 339 16.20 -12.50 -6.85
CA ILE A 339 16.75 -13.83 -7.13
C ILE A 339 17.14 -14.53 -5.83
N ILE A 340 17.94 -13.88 -4.98
CA ILE A 340 18.34 -14.40 -3.67
C ILE A 340 17.10 -14.76 -2.82
N LYS A 341 16.09 -13.89 -2.79
CA LYS A 341 14.85 -14.15 -2.04
C LYS A 341 14.15 -15.41 -2.50
N VAL A 342 14.09 -15.68 -3.80
CA VAL A 342 13.45 -16.89 -4.34
C VAL A 342 14.19 -18.13 -3.85
N HIS A 343 15.51 -18.19 -3.99
CA HIS A 343 16.32 -19.33 -3.56
C HIS A 343 16.27 -19.56 -2.04
N ILE A 344 16.31 -18.49 -1.24
CA ILE A 344 16.15 -18.62 0.22
C ILE A 344 14.77 -19.18 0.56
N LEU A 345 13.69 -18.67 -0.05
CA LEU A 345 12.34 -19.21 0.20
C LEU A 345 12.20 -20.66 -0.21
N GLU A 346 12.76 -21.08 -1.36
CA GLU A 346 12.79 -22.48 -1.80
C GLU A 346 13.50 -23.38 -0.78
N HIS A 347 14.68 -22.95 -0.28
CA HIS A 347 15.41 -23.64 0.77
C HIS A 347 14.57 -23.78 2.05
N LEU A 348 13.93 -22.71 2.50
CA LEU A 348 13.12 -22.69 3.72
C LEU A 348 11.88 -23.59 3.60
N TYR A 349 11.16 -23.54 2.47
CA TYR A 349 9.99 -24.38 2.24
C TYR A 349 10.37 -25.88 2.09
N LYS A 350 11.43 -26.18 1.34
CA LYS A 350 11.91 -27.57 1.14
C LYS A 350 12.27 -28.25 2.46
N ASN A 351 12.77 -27.50 3.41
CA ASN A 351 13.23 -28.02 4.70
C ASN A 351 12.22 -27.77 5.84
N ASN A 352 10.99 -27.33 5.55
CA ASN A 352 9.93 -27.06 6.54
C ASN A 352 10.36 -26.07 7.64
N LEU A 353 11.14 -25.05 7.29
CA LEU A 353 11.72 -24.09 8.23
C LEU A 353 10.85 -22.83 8.46
N ILE A 354 9.67 -22.76 7.85
CA ILE A 354 8.75 -21.61 8.00
C ILE A 354 7.67 -21.95 9.01
N SER A 355 7.55 -21.12 10.06
CA SER A 355 6.50 -21.23 11.07
C SER A 355 5.11 -21.12 10.46
N THR A 356 4.18 -21.94 10.95
CA THR A 356 2.76 -21.89 10.58
C THR A 356 2.07 -20.65 11.10
N SER A 357 2.55 -20.06 12.18
CA SER A 357 2.00 -18.85 12.82
C SER A 357 2.28 -17.56 12.04
N GLN A 358 3.33 -17.53 11.16
CA GLN A 358 3.72 -16.34 10.41
C GLN A 358 2.99 -16.23 9.06
N HIS A 359 2.27 -15.12 8.86
CA HIS A 359 1.53 -14.86 7.63
C HIS A 359 2.02 -13.63 6.82
N GLY A 360 2.99 -12.88 7.36
CA GLY A 360 3.55 -11.71 6.67
C GLY A 360 4.55 -12.08 5.58
N PHE A 361 4.53 -11.38 4.46
CA PHE A 361 5.53 -11.44 3.37
C PHE A 361 5.81 -12.82 2.75
N LEU A 362 5.00 -13.83 3.04
CA LEU A 362 5.13 -15.19 2.51
C LEU A 362 4.15 -15.46 1.36
N PRO A 363 4.57 -16.24 0.33
CA PRO A 363 3.66 -16.69 -0.72
C PRO A 363 2.48 -17.49 -0.16
N GLY A 364 1.31 -17.34 -0.76
CA GLY A 364 0.10 -18.07 -0.33
C GLY A 364 -0.53 -17.58 0.98
N ARG A 365 0.17 -16.78 1.78
CA ARG A 365 -0.30 -16.20 3.06
C ARG A 365 -0.68 -14.73 2.92
N SER A 366 -1.54 -14.23 3.80
CA SER A 366 -2.07 -12.86 3.74
C SER A 366 -2.69 -12.44 5.08
N THR A 367 -3.06 -11.16 5.20
CA THR A 367 -3.87 -10.67 6.33
C THR A 367 -5.17 -11.45 6.50
N THR A 368 -5.79 -11.90 5.39
CA THR A 368 -7.01 -12.70 5.41
C THR A 368 -6.75 -14.08 6.03
N THR A 369 -5.67 -14.75 5.64
CA THR A 369 -5.36 -16.09 6.16
C THR A 369 -5.02 -16.07 7.64
N GLN A 370 -4.26 -15.08 8.09
CA GLN A 370 -3.95 -14.90 9.52
C GLN A 370 -5.20 -14.62 10.36
N LEU A 371 -6.05 -13.67 9.93
CA LEU A 371 -7.30 -13.36 10.62
C LEU A 371 -8.27 -14.54 10.62
N LEU A 372 -8.29 -15.31 9.52
CA LEU A 372 -9.17 -16.46 9.38
C LEU A 372 -8.85 -17.54 10.42
N LEU A 373 -7.57 -17.90 10.55
CA LEU A 373 -7.16 -18.94 11.50
C LEU A 373 -7.32 -18.46 12.96
N SER A 374 -6.82 -17.29 13.29
CA SER A 374 -6.91 -16.76 14.65
C SER A 374 -8.37 -16.59 15.13
N LEU A 375 -9.25 -16.05 14.26
CA LEU A 375 -10.66 -15.94 14.61
C LEU A 375 -11.38 -17.27 14.63
N ASN A 376 -10.94 -18.26 13.84
CA ASN A 376 -11.53 -19.60 13.89
C ASN A 376 -11.31 -20.25 15.27
N THR A 377 -10.11 -20.11 15.84
CA THR A 377 -9.81 -20.54 17.21
C THR A 377 -10.68 -19.78 18.23
N ILE A 378 -10.73 -18.46 18.14
CA ILE A 378 -11.55 -17.62 19.04
C ILE A 378 -13.04 -17.99 18.95
N MET A 379 -13.56 -18.27 17.76
CA MET A 379 -14.97 -18.65 17.56
C MET A 379 -15.27 -20.05 18.14
N LYS A 380 -14.33 -21.00 18.04
CA LYS A 380 -14.46 -22.31 18.69
C LYS A 380 -14.52 -22.17 20.21
N ASN A 381 -13.60 -21.42 20.81
CA ASN A 381 -13.58 -21.16 22.25
C ASN A 381 -14.89 -20.45 22.72
N PHE A 382 -15.33 -19.43 21.95
CA PHE A 382 -16.55 -18.70 22.26
C PHE A 382 -17.81 -19.59 22.21
N GLU A 383 -17.87 -20.56 21.28
CA GLU A 383 -18.94 -21.55 21.20
C GLU A 383 -18.92 -22.45 22.45
N ASN A 384 -17.75 -22.89 22.89
CA ASN A 384 -17.55 -23.72 24.07
C ASN A 384 -17.78 -22.95 25.38
N LYS A 385 -18.12 -21.65 25.34
CA LYS A 385 -18.25 -20.75 26.49
C LYS A 385 -16.95 -20.50 27.24
N GLU A 386 -15.81 -20.68 26.59
CA GLU A 386 -14.50 -20.39 27.12
C GLU A 386 -14.14 -18.92 26.92
N ASN A 387 -13.75 -18.25 28.01
CA ASN A 387 -13.23 -16.90 27.92
C ASN A 387 -11.87 -16.93 27.23
N THR A 388 -11.67 -16.05 26.24
CA THR A 388 -10.40 -15.97 25.49
C THR A 388 -9.80 -14.60 25.66
N ASP A 389 -8.57 -14.55 26.14
CA ASP A 389 -7.80 -13.30 26.23
C ASP A 389 -6.87 -13.17 25.01
N ILE A 390 -6.88 -11.96 24.41
CA ILE A 390 -6.03 -11.63 23.27
C ILE A 390 -5.14 -10.47 23.67
N ILE A 391 -3.83 -10.66 23.60
CA ILE A 391 -2.86 -9.58 23.78
C ILE A 391 -2.25 -9.20 22.46
N PHE A 392 -2.51 -7.99 22.01
CA PHE A 392 -1.85 -7.39 20.85
C PHE A 392 -0.58 -6.69 21.31
N THR A 393 0.55 -7.03 20.71
CA THR A 393 1.85 -6.43 21.02
C THR A 393 2.35 -5.58 19.86
N ASP A 394 3.06 -4.50 20.15
CA ASP A 394 3.64 -3.58 19.17
C ASP A 394 5.13 -3.42 19.41
N PHE A 395 5.94 -3.66 18.40
CA PHE A 395 7.37 -3.43 18.45
C PHE A 395 7.70 -1.96 18.19
N SER A 396 8.69 -1.44 18.89
CA SER A 396 9.20 -0.09 18.66
C SER A 396 10.15 -0.07 17.48
N LYS A 397 9.69 0.44 16.32
CA LYS A 397 10.50 0.58 15.09
C LYS A 397 11.24 -0.73 14.73
N ALA A 398 10.49 -1.83 14.66
CA ALA A 398 10.97 -3.19 14.49
C ALA A 398 12.02 -3.36 13.37
N PHE A 399 11.73 -2.82 12.18
CA PHE A 399 12.63 -2.92 11.02
C PHE A 399 13.94 -2.16 11.19
N ASP A 400 13.95 -1.06 11.95
CA ASP A 400 15.12 -0.20 12.12
C ASP A 400 16.07 -0.70 13.22
N LYS A 401 15.60 -1.62 14.08
CA LYS A 401 16.32 -2.13 15.26
C LYS A 401 16.87 -3.55 15.12
N VAL A 402 16.80 -4.15 13.95
CA VAL A 402 17.37 -5.50 13.74
C VAL A 402 18.89 -5.44 13.89
N CYS A 403 19.44 -6.15 14.88
CA CYS A 403 20.88 -6.28 15.07
C CYS A 403 21.47 -7.14 13.94
N HIS A 404 22.46 -6.60 13.21
CA HIS A 404 23.02 -7.27 12.05
C HIS A 404 23.73 -8.57 12.40
N ASN A 405 24.59 -8.60 13.46
CA ASN A 405 25.32 -9.81 13.83
C ASN A 405 24.38 -10.92 14.28
N LYS A 406 23.39 -10.60 15.14
CA LYS A 406 22.38 -11.57 15.56
C LYS A 406 21.56 -12.11 14.37
N LEU A 407 21.23 -11.26 13.39
CA LEU A 407 20.55 -11.73 12.18
C LEU A 407 21.42 -12.70 11.38
N ILE A 408 22.73 -12.45 11.26
CA ILE A 408 23.65 -13.36 10.57
C ILE A 408 23.75 -14.71 11.29
N GLU A 409 23.80 -14.76 12.61
CA GLU A 409 23.73 -16.00 13.38
C GLU A 409 22.43 -16.76 13.14
N ILE A 410 21.29 -16.05 13.15
CA ILE A 410 20.00 -16.65 12.84
C ILE A 410 19.99 -17.24 11.44
N LEU A 411 20.45 -16.51 10.42
CA LEU A 411 20.52 -17.01 9.06
C LEU A 411 21.41 -18.27 8.95
N SER A 412 22.54 -18.26 9.66
CA SER A 412 23.43 -19.43 9.74
C SER A 412 22.70 -20.64 10.33
N SER A 413 21.93 -20.48 11.40
CA SER A 413 21.15 -21.56 12.02
C SER A 413 20.08 -22.14 11.05
N TYR A 414 19.56 -21.33 10.14
CA TYR A 414 18.65 -21.75 9.06
C TYR A 414 19.36 -22.40 7.87
N GLY A 415 20.68 -22.64 7.95
CA GLY A 415 21.45 -23.29 6.90
C GLY A 415 21.90 -22.37 5.78
N ILE A 416 21.77 -21.05 5.91
CA ILE A 416 22.34 -20.08 4.97
C ILE A 416 23.82 -19.85 5.38
N LYS A 417 24.76 -20.28 4.53
CA LYS A 417 26.18 -20.32 4.88
C LYS A 417 27.05 -19.76 3.74
N GLY A 418 28.35 -19.79 3.88
CA GLY A 418 29.35 -19.50 2.82
C GLY A 418 29.25 -18.11 2.17
N PRO A 419 29.54 -18.00 0.87
CA PRO A 419 29.53 -16.75 0.13
C PRO A 419 28.18 -16.01 0.17
N LEU A 420 27.05 -16.73 0.15
CA LEU A 420 25.73 -16.13 0.25
C LEU A 420 25.52 -15.43 1.59
N LEU A 421 25.91 -16.06 2.70
CA LEU A 421 25.82 -15.43 4.03
C LEU A 421 26.73 -14.21 4.12
N GLN A 422 27.95 -14.28 3.56
CA GLN A 422 28.86 -13.14 3.48
C GLN A 422 28.30 -12.00 2.65
N TRP A 423 27.65 -12.31 1.52
CA TRP A 423 26.97 -11.32 0.71
C TRP A 423 25.85 -10.61 1.50
N ILE A 424 25.03 -11.37 2.23
CA ILE A 424 23.95 -10.79 3.05
C ILE A 424 24.55 -9.94 4.19
N ARG A 425 25.64 -10.36 4.82
CA ARG A 425 26.37 -9.56 5.81
C ARG A 425 26.80 -8.22 5.22
N ASN A 426 27.47 -8.22 4.07
CA ASN A 426 27.94 -7.02 3.40
C ASN A 426 26.77 -6.15 2.85
N PHE A 427 25.64 -6.76 2.52
CA PHE A 427 24.42 -6.04 2.16
C PHE A 427 23.83 -5.25 3.33
N LEU A 428 23.98 -5.73 4.55
CA LEU A 428 23.45 -5.08 5.77
C LEU A 428 24.44 -4.08 6.36
N GLN A 429 25.73 -4.39 6.35
CA GLN A 429 26.78 -3.59 6.95
C GLN A 429 27.33 -2.52 5.97
N HIS A 430 28.03 -1.53 6.50
CA HIS A 430 28.66 -0.43 5.74
C HIS A 430 27.66 0.37 4.89
N ARG A 431 26.40 0.36 5.27
CA ARG A 431 25.37 1.12 4.58
C ARG A 431 25.37 2.58 4.99
N THR A 432 25.03 3.43 4.01
CA THR A 432 24.79 4.85 4.25
C THR A 432 23.40 5.24 3.78
N GLN A 433 22.83 6.25 4.44
CA GLN A 433 21.56 6.84 4.03
C GLN A 433 21.66 8.36 3.93
N SER A 434 20.94 8.92 2.96
CA SER A 434 20.72 10.36 2.81
C SER A 434 19.23 10.63 2.62
N VAL A 435 18.70 11.65 3.27
CA VAL A 435 17.27 12.02 3.11
C VAL A 435 17.11 12.96 1.93
N TYR A 436 16.09 12.67 1.10
CA TYR A 436 15.77 13.42 -0.10
C TYR A 436 14.43 14.15 0.05
N ILE A 437 14.43 15.50 -0.03
CA ILE A 437 13.25 16.36 0.04
C ILE A 437 13.32 17.41 -1.08
N GLY A 438 12.28 17.48 -1.90
CA GLY A 438 12.29 18.42 -3.04
C GLY A 438 13.36 18.10 -4.08
N SER A 439 14.39 18.93 -4.19
CA SER A 439 15.61 18.72 -4.98
C SER A 439 16.84 18.47 -4.10
N GLU A 440 16.70 18.68 -2.80
CA GLU A 440 17.81 18.67 -1.86
C GLU A 440 18.03 17.28 -1.25
N VAL A 441 19.29 16.97 -0.96
CA VAL A 441 19.73 15.70 -0.37
C VAL A 441 20.64 16.01 0.80
N SER A 442 20.37 15.43 1.97
CA SER A 442 21.22 15.57 3.14
C SER A 442 22.59 14.91 2.95
N LEU A 443 23.56 15.26 3.80
CA LEU A 443 24.80 14.50 3.90
C LEU A 443 24.50 13.03 4.26
N PRO A 444 25.35 12.07 3.79
CA PRO A 444 25.18 10.67 4.13
C PRO A 444 25.52 10.41 5.60
N LEU A 445 24.72 9.58 6.26
CA LEU A 445 24.95 9.08 7.62
C LEU A 445 24.97 7.56 7.61
N GLU A 446 25.73 6.97 8.51
CA GLU A 446 25.82 5.51 8.67
C GLU A 446 24.54 4.89 9.21
N VAL A 447 24.31 3.64 8.76
CA VAL A 447 23.20 2.78 9.21
C VAL A 447 23.78 1.62 9.98
N SER A 448 23.72 1.66 11.32
CA SER A 448 24.34 0.67 12.21
C SER A 448 23.46 -0.53 12.53
N SER A 449 22.14 -0.43 12.32
CA SER A 449 21.18 -1.51 12.55
C SER A 449 20.02 -1.46 11.57
N GLY A 450 19.17 -2.45 11.61
CA GLY A 450 17.95 -2.53 10.83
C GLY A 450 18.10 -3.17 9.46
N VAL A 451 16.94 -3.45 8.86
CA VAL A 451 16.83 -3.90 7.46
C VAL A 451 16.21 -2.80 6.62
N PRO A 452 16.69 -2.52 5.38
CA PRO A 452 16.25 -1.37 4.62
C PRO A 452 14.74 -1.42 4.29
N GLN A 453 13.97 -0.43 4.76
CA GLN A 453 12.53 -0.33 4.49
C GLN A 453 12.27 0.09 3.03
N GLY A 454 12.39 -0.83 2.09
CA GLY A 454 12.23 -0.59 0.65
C GLY A 454 13.04 -1.57 -0.20
N SER A 455 13.92 -2.36 0.40
CA SER A 455 14.57 -3.50 -0.23
C SER A 455 13.60 -4.66 -0.46
N VAL A 456 14.02 -5.63 -1.25
CA VAL A 456 13.25 -6.87 -1.52
C VAL A 456 13.55 -7.92 -0.47
N LEU A 457 14.80 -7.99 0.02
CA LEU A 457 15.22 -8.94 1.05
C LEU A 457 14.82 -8.50 2.46
N GLY A 458 14.80 -7.21 2.77
CA GLY A 458 14.54 -6.72 4.12
C GLY A 458 13.34 -7.36 4.82
N PRO A 459 12.16 -7.44 4.17
CA PRO A 459 11.00 -8.12 4.76
C PRO A 459 11.24 -9.60 5.08
N LEU A 460 11.95 -10.36 4.24
CA LEU A 460 12.26 -11.77 4.51
C LEU A 460 13.26 -11.91 5.65
N LEU A 461 14.31 -11.08 5.67
CA LEU A 461 15.31 -11.07 6.74
C LEU A 461 14.68 -10.74 8.10
N PHE A 462 13.79 -9.74 8.14
CA PHE A 462 13.02 -9.43 9.35
C PHE A 462 12.14 -10.60 9.78
N LEU A 463 11.48 -11.27 8.82
CA LEU A 463 10.66 -12.45 9.08
C LEU A 463 11.46 -13.54 9.81
N LEU A 464 12.65 -13.89 9.30
CA LEU A 464 13.53 -14.89 9.91
C LEU A 464 14.02 -14.45 11.28
N TYR A 465 14.20 -13.13 11.49
CA TYR A 465 14.60 -12.57 12.78
C TYR A 465 13.55 -12.79 13.88
N VAL A 466 12.26 -12.79 13.54
CA VAL A 466 11.17 -12.83 14.53
C VAL A 466 10.37 -14.14 14.55
N GLN A 467 10.50 -15.03 13.56
CA GLN A 467 9.60 -16.17 13.45
C GLN A 467 9.72 -17.20 14.58
N ASP A 468 10.86 -17.24 15.27
CA ASP A 468 11.05 -18.11 16.45
C ASP A 468 10.26 -17.66 17.68
N LEU A 469 9.56 -16.52 17.60
CA LEU A 469 8.69 -16.06 18.66
C LEU A 469 7.60 -17.08 19.03
N GLU A 470 7.22 -17.95 18.09
CA GLU A 470 6.29 -19.06 18.36
C GLU A 470 6.81 -19.99 19.45
N SER A 471 8.12 -20.23 19.53
CA SER A 471 8.72 -21.07 20.56
C SER A 471 8.65 -20.51 21.97
N THR A 472 8.30 -19.24 22.11
CA THR A 472 8.11 -18.61 23.43
C THR A 472 6.75 -18.92 24.06
N CYS A 473 5.82 -19.45 23.27
CA CYS A 473 4.48 -19.76 23.74
C CYS A 473 4.48 -20.96 24.71
N HIS A 474 3.88 -20.73 25.87
CA HIS A 474 3.58 -21.81 26.82
C HIS A 474 2.47 -22.72 26.25
N PRO A 475 2.46 -24.02 26.53
CA PRO A 475 1.33 -24.89 26.20
C PRO A 475 -0.01 -24.27 26.65
N GLY A 476 -1.00 -24.25 25.77
CA GLY A 476 -2.29 -23.56 25.99
C GLY A 476 -2.35 -22.11 25.51
N CYS A 477 -1.22 -21.54 25.07
CA CYS A 477 -1.18 -20.23 24.42
C CYS A 477 -0.75 -20.39 22.95
N SER A 478 -1.35 -19.63 22.06
CA SER A 478 -0.96 -19.55 20.65
C SER A 478 -0.58 -18.14 20.26
N VAL A 479 0.37 -18.01 19.32
CA VAL A 479 0.76 -16.73 18.72
C VAL A 479 0.36 -16.69 17.26
N SER A 480 -0.04 -15.52 16.80
CA SER A 480 -0.29 -15.26 15.37
C SER A 480 0.53 -14.04 14.96
N LEU A 481 1.32 -14.20 13.89
CA LEU A 481 2.30 -13.23 13.43
C LEU A 481 1.92 -12.70 12.04
N PHE A 482 2.09 -11.38 11.85
CA PHE A 482 2.07 -10.76 10.52
C PHE A 482 3.18 -9.69 10.47
N ALA A 483 4.36 -10.11 10.12
CA ALA A 483 5.59 -9.31 10.25
C ALA A 483 5.83 -8.86 11.70
N ASP A 484 5.75 -7.55 11.97
CA ASP A 484 5.87 -6.94 13.29
C ASP A 484 4.56 -6.95 14.11
N ASP A 485 3.41 -7.12 13.46
CA ASP A 485 2.13 -7.26 14.16
C ASP A 485 2.03 -8.68 14.76
N CYS A 486 2.02 -8.75 16.09
CA CYS A 486 1.99 -9.98 16.86
C CYS A 486 0.80 -9.97 17.83
N LYS A 487 0.14 -11.12 18.01
CA LYS A 487 -0.91 -11.31 19.00
C LYS A 487 -0.83 -12.69 19.63
N PHE A 488 -0.98 -12.73 20.95
CA PHE A 488 -1.10 -13.95 21.76
C PHE A 488 -2.56 -14.21 22.08
N ILE A 489 -2.97 -15.46 22.02
CA ILE A 489 -4.35 -15.90 22.21
C ILE A 489 -4.35 -17.10 23.16
N SER A 490 -5.07 -17.01 24.27
CA SER A 490 -5.22 -18.12 25.22
C SER A 490 -6.56 -18.07 25.94
N THR A 491 -7.02 -19.22 26.40
CA THR A 491 -8.09 -19.36 27.39
C THR A 491 -7.52 -19.52 28.82
N ASP A 492 -6.22 -19.79 28.92
CA ASP A 492 -5.50 -19.94 30.19
C ASP A 492 -4.67 -18.66 30.47
N ARG A 493 -5.01 -18.02 31.62
CA ARG A 493 -4.34 -16.80 32.08
C ARG A 493 -2.86 -17.03 32.38
N GLN A 494 -2.52 -18.14 33.04
CA GLN A 494 -1.14 -18.41 33.44
C GLN A 494 -0.26 -18.70 32.23
N ALA A 495 -0.77 -19.52 31.28
CA ALA A 495 -0.10 -19.79 30.03
C ALA A 495 0.13 -18.50 29.21
N LEU A 496 -0.85 -17.58 29.17
CA LEU A 496 -0.72 -16.32 28.50
C LEU A 496 0.33 -15.41 29.14
N GLN A 497 0.29 -15.22 30.46
CA GLN A 497 1.28 -14.38 31.13
C GLN A 497 2.69 -14.99 31.02
N SER A 498 2.85 -16.31 31.19
CA SER A 498 4.14 -16.98 30.98
C SER A 498 4.68 -16.79 29.58
N SER A 499 3.82 -16.85 28.56
CA SER A 499 4.20 -16.57 27.16
C SER A 499 4.64 -15.12 26.94
N LEU A 500 4.00 -14.15 27.61
CA LEU A 500 4.43 -12.75 27.57
C LEU A 500 5.81 -12.56 28.23
N ASN A 501 6.04 -13.18 29.37
CA ASN A 501 7.34 -13.13 30.05
C ASN A 501 8.45 -13.75 29.18
N ASN A 502 8.18 -14.88 28.53
CA ASN A 502 9.11 -15.49 27.58
C ASN A 502 9.37 -14.59 26.37
N MET A 503 8.33 -13.90 25.87
CA MET A 503 8.46 -12.92 24.80
C MET A 503 9.38 -11.76 25.21
N GLU A 504 9.30 -11.25 26.43
CA GLU A 504 10.19 -10.20 26.93
C GLU A 504 11.66 -10.64 26.84
N LEU A 505 11.96 -11.85 27.31
CA LEU A 505 13.30 -12.43 27.22
C LEU A 505 13.77 -12.61 25.76
N PHE A 506 12.89 -13.09 24.90
CA PHE A 506 13.18 -13.24 23.48
C PHE A 506 13.51 -11.90 22.82
N VAL A 507 12.73 -10.87 23.11
CA VAL A 507 12.88 -9.52 22.57
C VAL A 507 14.18 -8.89 23.07
N ALA A 508 14.49 -9.03 24.36
CA ALA A 508 15.72 -8.54 24.96
C ALA A 508 16.96 -9.21 24.34
N ASN A 509 16.96 -10.56 24.23
CA ASN A 509 18.07 -11.31 23.63
C ASN A 509 18.34 -10.89 22.17
N ARG A 510 17.31 -10.46 21.45
CA ARG A 510 17.44 -9.95 20.05
C ARG A 510 17.61 -8.44 19.95
N GLN A 511 17.88 -7.74 21.06
CA GLN A 511 18.03 -6.28 21.13
C GLN A 511 16.85 -5.52 20.49
N MET A 512 15.66 -6.11 20.50
CA MET A 512 14.43 -5.43 20.09
C MET A 512 13.80 -4.73 21.30
N LYS A 513 12.84 -3.84 21.06
CA LYS A 513 12.09 -3.15 22.12
C LYS A 513 10.60 -3.22 21.84
N LEU A 514 9.83 -3.45 22.88
CA LEU A 514 8.37 -3.37 22.83
C LEU A 514 7.91 -1.92 23.01
N SER A 515 6.71 -1.64 22.54
CA SER A 515 5.99 -0.39 22.79
C SER A 515 4.85 -0.70 23.78
N SER A 516 5.19 -0.97 25.05
CA SER A 516 4.23 -1.42 26.07
C SER A 516 2.96 -0.56 26.13
N HIS A 517 3.10 0.78 25.99
CA HIS A 517 1.98 1.74 25.96
C HIS A 517 1.02 1.57 24.76
N LYS A 518 1.42 0.85 23.71
CA LYS A 518 0.57 0.54 22.53
C LYS A 518 0.01 -0.87 22.57
N CYS A 519 0.54 -1.72 23.44
CA CYS A 519 0.02 -3.06 23.63
C CYS A 519 -1.41 -3.00 24.19
N LEU A 520 -2.27 -3.91 23.76
CA LEU A 520 -3.69 -3.91 24.07
C LEU A 520 -4.12 -5.30 24.52
N HIS A 521 -4.90 -5.37 25.59
CA HIS A 521 -5.63 -6.56 26.01
C HIS A 521 -7.09 -6.46 25.54
N LEU A 522 -7.53 -7.39 24.72
CA LEU A 522 -8.92 -7.54 24.28
C LEU A 522 -9.48 -8.85 24.83
N PRO A 523 -10.25 -8.81 25.91
CA PRO A 523 -10.95 -9.99 26.40
C PRO A 523 -12.15 -10.30 25.54
N ILE A 524 -12.28 -11.53 25.07
CA ILE A 524 -13.47 -12.08 24.43
C ILE A 524 -14.23 -12.90 25.49
N THR A 525 -15.24 -12.29 26.07
CA THR A 525 -15.99 -12.87 27.19
C THR A 525 -17.44 -12.45 27.15
N ARG A 526 -18.30 -13.24 27.77
CA ARG A 526 -19.72 -12.92 27.99
C ARG A 526 -19.95 -12.18 29.31
N GLU A 527 -18.99 -12.22 30.21
CA GLU A 527 -19.02 -11.59 31.53
C GLU A 527 -17.90 -10.55 31.65
N GLU A 528 -17.92 -9.71 32.66
CA GLU A 528 -16.83 -8.79 32.92
C GLU A 528 -15.56 -9.57 33.28
N ALA A 529 -14.52 -9.46 32.44
CA ALA A 529 -13.26 -10.12 32.69
C ALA A 529 -12.43 -9.34 33.70
N SER A 530 -11.97 -10.03 34.77
CA SER A 530 -11.16 -9.48 35.83
C SER A 530 -9.64 -9.62 35.62
N ASN A 531 -9.20 -10.24 34.50
CA ASN A 531 -7.79 -10.57 34.31
C ASN A 531 -6.96 -9.35 33.92
N ASP A 532 -5.87 -9.13 34.66
CA ASP A 532 -4.83 -8.16 34.34
C ASP A 532 -3.58 -8.88 33.84
N PHE A 533 -2.95 -8.34 32.81
CA PHE A 533 -1.72 -8.83 32.23
C PHE A 533 -0.65 -7.75 32.27
N TYR A 534 0.60 -8.18 32.43
CA TYR A 534 1.73 -7.28 32.56
C TYR A 534 2.75 -7.55 31.47
N LEU A 535 3.38 -6.50 30.97
CA LEU A 535 4.44 -6.54 29.98
C LEU A 535 5.51 -5.49 30.36
N GLU A 536 6.75 -5.90 30.46
CA GLU A 536 7.86 -5.06 30.97
C GLU A 536 7.49 -4.33 32.30
N GLY A 537 6.82 -5.03 33.20
CA GLY A 537 6.35 -4.49 34.48
C GLY A 537 5.15 -3.52 34.37
N ASN A 538 4.68 -3.18 33.18
CA ASN A 538 3.56 -2.28 32.96
C ASN A 538 2.25 -3.06 32.74
N LEU A 539 1.17 -2.56 33.32
CA LEU A 539 -0.18 -3.11 33.09
C LEU A 539 -0.57 -2.92 31.61
N VAL A 540 -0.93 -4.02 30.92
CA VAL A 540 -1.42 -3.96 29.54
C VAL A 540 -2.83 -3.38 29.52
N ARG A 541 -3.01 -2.31 28.73
CA ARG A 541 -4.28 -1.57 28.65
C ARG A 541 -5.41 -2.43 28.11
N LYS A 542 -6.45 -2.63 28.89
CA LYS A 542 -7.68 -3.30 28.50
C LYS A 542 -8.52 -2.46 27.53
N THR A 543 -9.15 -3.09 26.55
CA THR A 543 -9.99 -2.43 25.55
C THR A 543 -11.17 -3.28 25.16
N GLN A 544 -12.28 -2.64 24.77
CA GLN A 544 -13.47 -3.30 24.23
C GLN A 544 -13.38 -3.52 22.71
N SER A 545 -12.39 -2.94 22.04
CA SER A 545 -12.18 -3.11 20.62
C SER A 545 -10.74 -2.87 20.22
N ALA A 546 -10.21 -3.69 19.32
CA ALA A 546 -8.88 -3.54 18.75
C ALA A 546 -8.94 -3.60 17.23
N ARG A 547 -8.00 -2.91 16.57
CA ARG A 547 -7.83 -3.00 15.11
C ARG A 547 -6.73 -3.99 14.81
N ASP A 548 -7.10 -5.10 14.20
CA ASP A 548 -6.20 -6.18 13.79
C ASP A 548 -6.16 -6.27 12.25
N LEU A 549 -5.02 -6.07 11.64
CA LEU A 549 -4.77 -6.12 10.18
C LEU A 549 -5.85 -5.41 9.33
N GLY A 550 -6.32 -4.28 9.84
CA GLY A 550 -7.30 -3.43 9.16
C GLY A 550 -8.77 -3.74 9.48
N VAL A 551 -9.06 -4.78 10.25
CA VAL A 551 -10.40 -5.16 10.75
C VAL A 551 -10.53 -4.76 12.21
N ILE A 552 -11.68 -4.22 12.62
CA ILE A 552 -11.99 -3.91 14.03
C ILE A 552 -12.69 -5.13 14.64
N ILE A 553 -12.04 -5.71 15.63
CA ILE A 553 -12.56 -6.81 16.45
C ILE A 553 -13.04 -6.22 17.77
N THR A 554 -14.22 -6.63 18.23
CA THR A 554 -14.80 -6.20 19.49
C THR A 554 -14.92 -7.38 20.48
N SER A 555 -14.92 -7.10 21.78
CA SER A 555 -15.05 -8.13 22.84
C SER A 555 -16.29 -9.00 22.70
N ASP A 556 -17.37 -8.49 22.10
CA ASP A 556 -18.60 -9.21 21.80
C ASP A 556 -18.63 -9.86 20.41
N LEU A 557 -17.52 -9.80 19.64
CA LEU A 557 -17.37 -10.34 18.28
C LEU A 557 -18.42 -9.84 17.26
N LYS A 558 -19.10 -8.72 17.54
CA LYS A 558 -20.05 -8.12 16.61
C LYS A 558 -19.35 -7.18 15.64
N TRP A 559 -19.83 -7.14 14.39
CA TRP A 559 -19.18 -6.40 13.31
C TRP A 559 -19.67 -4.96 13.16
N LYS A 560 -20.54 -4.46 14.05
CA LYS A 560 -21.11 -3.11 13.97
C LYS A 560 -20.05 -2.01 13.93
N ALA A 561 -19.00 -2.13 14.74
CA ALA A 561 -17.89 -1.16 14.79
C ALA A 561 -17.12 -1.12 13.46
N GLN A 562 -16.80 -2.29 12.90
CA GLN A 562 -16.15 -2.43 11.59
C GLN A 562 -17.03 -1.86 10.48
N VAL A 563 -18.31 -2.22 10.43
CA VAL A 563 -19.27 -1.74 9.42
C VAL A 563 -19.37 -0.21 9.46
N ASN A 564 -19.54 0.39 10.63
CA ASN A 564 -19.62 1.84 10.78
C ASN A 564 -18.33 2.54 10.30
N ALA A 565 -17.15 1.98 10.58
CA ALA A 565 -15.88 2.54 10.17
C ALA A 565 -15.68 2.53 8.64
N ILE A 566 -15.98 1.39 7.99
CA ILE A 566 -15.82 1.27 6.53
C ILE A 566 -16.89 2.08 5.77
N VAL A 567 -18.12 2.11 6.25
CA VAL A 567 -19.22 2.89 5.66
C VAL A 567 -18.88 4.39 5.71
N ARG A 568 -18.43 4.90 6.86
CA ARG A 568 -17.98 6.31 6.98
C ARG A 568 -16.86 6.63 6.00
N LYS A 569 -15.84 5.78 5.91
CA LYS A 569 -14.71 5.95 4.97
C LYS A 569 -15.17 5.91 3.52
N ALA A 570 -16.09 5.02 3.19
CA ALA A 570 -16.64 4.88 1.84
C ALA A 570 -17.48 6.08 1.43
N PHE A 571 -18.38 6.58 2.30
CA PHE A 571 -19.13 7.82 2.05
C PHE A 571 -18.21 9.03 1.84
N HIS A 572 -17.18 9.19 2.69
CA HIS A 572 -16.20 10.26 2.50
C HIS A 572 -15.54 10.18 1.11
N THR A 573 -15.22 8.96 0.64
CA THR A 573 -14.64 8.76 -0.70
C THR A 573 -15.67 9.02 -1.81
N CYS A 574 -16.96 8.65 -1.61
CA CYS A 574 -18.05 8.98 -2.53
C CYS A 574 -18.16 10.50 -2.73
N HIS A 575 -18.26 11.25 -1.64
CA HIS A 575 -18.34 12.71 -1.70
C HIS A 575 -17.12 13.32 -2.38
N LYS A 576 -15.92 12.85 -2.05
CA LYS A 576 -14.69 13.33 -2.68
C LYS A 576 -14.70 13.11 -4.20
N ILE A 577 -15.13 11.93 -4.68
CA ILE A 577 -15.22 11.63 -6.11
C ILE A 577 -16.30 12.52 -6.76
N LEU A 578 -17.48 12.55 -6.20
CA LEU A 578 -18.61 13.33 -6.74
C LEU A 578 -18.32 14.84 -6.80
N TYR A 579 -17.53 15.37 -5.87
CA TYR A 579 -17.10 16.76 -5.86
C TYR A 579 -15.95 17.04 -6.84
N CYS A 580 -14.92 16.20 -6.85
CA CYS A 580 -13.71 16.44 -7.65
C CYS A 580 -13.89 16.10 -9.13
N PHE A 581 -14.71 15.09 -9.45
CA PHE A 581 -14.94 14.66 -10.83
C PHE A 581 -16.05 15.47 -11.45
N THR A 582 -15.76 16.09 -12.58
CA THR A 582 -16.71 16.95 -13.33
C THR A 582 -17.34 16.24 -14.53
N THR A 583 -16.86 15.05 -14.86
CA THR A 583 -17.37 14.27 -15.98
C THR A 583 -18.80 13.79 -15.76
N ASN A 584 -19.56 13.73 -16.86
CA ASN A 584 -20.86 13.05 -16.94
C ASN A 584 -20.75 11.70 -17.67
N ASP A 585 -19.52 11.20 -17.88
CA ASP A 585 -19.32 9.89 -18.50
C ASP A 585 -19.64 8.76 -17.51
N LYS A 586 -20.62 7.91 -17.89
CA LYS A 586 -21.09 6.77 -17.10
C LYS A 586 -19.97 5.81 -16.73
N ASP A 587 -19.14 5.45 -17.71
CA ASP A 587 -18.13 4.40 -17.53
C ASP A 587 -17.01 4.88 -16.61
N THR A 588 -16.58 6.14 -16.74
CA THR A 588 -15.61 6.77 -15.84
C THR A 588 -16.09 6.79 -14.39
N LEU A 589 -17.33 7.25 -14.16
CA LEU A 589 -17.89 7.31 -12.79
C LEU A 589 -18.11 5.91 -12.20
N LEU A 590 -18.58 4.97 -13.00
CA LEU A 590 -18.76 3.58 -12.58
C LEU A 590 -17.41 2.92 -12.27
N HIS A 591 -16.39 3.21 -13.08
CA HIS A 591 -15.04 2.71 -12.83
C HIS A 591 -14.44 3.33 -11.57
N ALA A 592 -14.63 4.62 -11.33
CA ALA A 592 -14.24 5.29 -10.09
C ALA A 592 -14.84 4.61 -8.84
N TYR A 593 -16.12 4.22 -8.90
CA TYR A 593 -16.77 3.44 -7.85
C TYR A 593 -16.06 2.09 -7.64
N LYS A 594 -15.87 1.33 -8.71
CA LYS A 594 -15.27 -0.02 -8.67
C LYS A 594 -13.83 -0.02 -8.15
N VAL A 595 -13.07 1.04 -8.40
CA VAL A 595 -11.65 1.13 -8.05
C VAL A 595 -11.41 1.80 -6.69
N PHE A 596 -12.15 2.86 -6.35
CA PHE A 596 -11.83 3.67 -5.18
C PHE A 596 -12.80 3.51 -4.00
N ILE A 597 -14.07 3.16 -4.24
CA ILE A 597 -15.09 3.06 -3.19
C ILE A 597 -15.32 1.60 -2.80
N ARG A 598 -15.70 0.75 -3.75
CA ARG A 598 -16.07 -0.64 -3.50
C ARG A 598 -15.02 -1.46 -2.75
N PRO A 599 -13.69 -1.33 -3.01
CA PRO A 599 -12.69 -2.06 -2.26
C PRO A 599 -12.65 -1.72 -0.76
N ILE A 600 -13.13 -0.53 -0.36
CA ILE A 600 -13.23 -0.16 1.07
C ILE A 600 -14.30 -1.02 1.76
N LEU A 601 -15.38 -1.34 1.04
CA LEU A 601 -16.52 -2.11 1.52
C LEU A 601 -16.32 -3.63 1.41
N GLU A 602 -15.28 -4.08 0.68
CA GLU A 602 -15.02 -5.49 0.39
C GLU A 602 -13.75 -6.04 1.06
N HIS A 603 -12.86 -5.16 1.55
CA HIS A 603 -11.60 -5.59 2.14
C HIS A 603 -11.81 -6.52 3.34
N ASN A 604 -11.24 -7.73 3.28
CA ASN A 604 -11.41 -8.78 4.29
C ASN A 604 -12.87 -9.12 4.63
N SER A 605 -13.82 -8.92 3.71
CA SER A 605 -15.25 -9.17 3.96
C SER A 605 -15.56 -10.62 4.31
N VAL A 606 -14.72 -11.56 3.92
CA VAL A 606 -14.82 -12.97 4.31
C VAL A 606 -14.69 -13.19 5.82
N ILE A 607 -14.00 -12.28 6.51
CA ILE A 607 -13.82 -12.29 7.96
C ILE A 607 -15.04 -11.72 8.67
N TRP A 608 -15.44 -10.50 8.31
CA TRP A 608 -16.41 -9.69 9.05
C TRP A 608 -17.79 -9.59 8.38
N SER A 609 -18.15 -10.50 7.46
CA SER A 609 -19.47 -10.43 6.79
C SER A 609 -20.61 -10.38 7.82
N PRO A 610 -21.38 -9.27 7.91
CA PRO A 610 -22.37 -9.12 8.96
C PRO A 610 -23.62 -9.96 8.66
N PHE A 611 -24.19 -10.56 9.68
CA PHE A 611 -25.44 -11.32 9.57
C PHE A 611 -26.67 -10.47 9.93
N GLN A 612 -26.51 -9.41 10.70
CA GLN A 612 -27.57 -8.49 11.07
C GLN A 612 -28.04 -7.67 9.87
N ILE A 613 -29.36 -7.59 9.65
CA ILE A 613 -29.99 -6.90 8.52
C ILE A 613 -29.58 -5.43 8.48
N GLY A 614 -29.66 -4.71 9.61
CA GLY A 614 -29.32 -3.30 9.67
C GLY A 614 -27.85 -2.99 9.29
N ASP A 615 -26.92 -3.88 9.58
CA ASP A 615 -25.52 -3.70 9.19
C ASP A 615 -25.31 -4.00 7.70
N ARG A 616 -26.04 -4.99 7.14
CA ARG A 616 -26.04 -5.25 5.69
C ARG A 616 -26.59 -4.05 4.92
N ASP A 617 -27.73 -3.49 5.38
CA ASP A 617 -28.38 -2.33 4.76
C ASP A 617 -27.50 -1.09 4.80
N LYS A 618 -26.77 -0.86 5.90
CA LYS A 618 -25.78 0.23 5.97
C LYS A 618 -24.69 0.12 4.91
N ILE A 619 -24.19 -1.09 4.65
CA ILE A 619 -23.18 -1.31 3.61
C ILE A 619 -23.78 -1.05 2.22
N GLU A 620 -24.98 -1.60 1.96
CA GLU A 620 -25.70 -1.40 0.68
C GLU A 620 -26.06 0.06 0.46
N SER A 621 -26.37 0.83 1.52
CA SER A 621 -26.73 2.24 1.42
C SER A 621 -25.65 3.09 0.74
N VAL A 622 -24.36 2.73 0.89
CA VAL A 622 -23.26 3.43 0.21
C VAL A 622 -23.35 3.26 -1.30
N GLN A 623 -23.57 2.02 -1.76
CA GLN A 623 -23.74 1.72 -3.19
C GLN A 623 -25.03 2.36 -3.72
N GLY A 624 -26.09 2.31 -2.92
CA GLY A 624 -27.38 2.95 -3.23
C GLY A 624 -27.25 4.47 -3.40
N PHE A 625 -26.55 5.13 -2.49
CA PHE A 625 -26.25 6.56 -2.57
C PHE A 625 -25.45 6.90 -3.83
N TYR A 626 -24.32 6.20 -4.05
CA TYR A 626 -23.46 6.51 -5.19
C TYR A 626 -24.14 6.29 -6.53
N THR A 627 -24.85 5.15 -6.70
CA THR A 627 -25.58 4.82 -7.92
C THR A 627 -26.70 5.82 -8.21
N LYS A 628 -27.42 6.27 -7.18
CA LYS A 628 -28.44 7.32 -7.30
C LYS A 628 -27.81 8.62 -7.80
N LYS A 629 -26.72 9.08 -7.18
CA LYS A 629 -26.02 10.33 -7.58
C LYS A 629 -25.41 10.23 -8.98
N LEU A 630 -24.90 9.06 -9.35
CA LEU A 630 -24.37 8.81 -10.69
C LEU A 630 -25.47 8.94 -11.74
N LEU A 631 -26.61 8.25 -11.58
CA LEU A 631 -27.71 8.30 -12.56
C LEU A 631 -28.36 9.69 -12.62
N GLN A 632 -28.52 10.37 -11.48
CA GLN A 632 -28.97 11.76 -11.45
C GLN A 632 -28.07 12.67 -12.31
N ARG A 633 -26.74 12.51 -12.21
CA ARG A 633 -25.79 13.28 -13.03
C ARG A 633 -25.91 13.00 -14.54
N LEU A 634 -26.35 11.79 -14.89
CA LEU A 634 -26.64 11.39 -16.28
C LEU A 634 -28.04 11.83 -16.79
N GLY A 635 -28.85 12.45 -15.93
CA GLY A 635 -30.25 12.78 -16.27
C GLY A 635 -31.18 11.57 -16.27
N ILE A 636 -30.79 10.44 -15.70
CA ILE A 636 -31.58 9.22 -15.65
C ILE A 636 -32.31 9.16 -14.28
N SER A 637 -33.63 9.21 -14.33
CA SER A 637 -34.47 9.02 -13.13
C SER A 637 -34.67 7.53 -12.87
N SER A 638 -34.32 7.08 -11.66
CA SER A 638 -34.61 5.72 -11.19
C SER A 638 -34.70 5.73 -9.66
N HIS A 639 -35.88 5.33 -9.16
CA HIS A 639 -36.18 5.31 -7.73
C HIS A 639 -35.78 3.97 -7.07
N ASP A 640 -35.96 2.86 -7.79
CA ASP A 640 -35.68 1.54 -7.28
C ASP A 640 -34.18 1.23 -7.30
N TYR A 641 -33.67 0.64 -6.21
CA TYR A 641 -32.26 0.27 -6.07
C TYR A 641 -31.86 -0.87 -7.01
N GLN A 642 -32.69 -1.92 -7.11
CA GLN A 642 -32.40 -3.06 -7.96
C GLN A 642 -32.33 -2.64 -9.44
N HIS A 643 -33.28 -1.83 -9.90
CA HIS A 643 -33.28 -1.28 -11.25
C HIS A 643 -32.00 -0.47 -11.56
N ARG A 644 -31.47 0.28 -10.58
CA ARG A 644 -30.18 0.97 -10.74
C ARG A 644 -29.02 0.01 -10.89
N LEU A 645 -29.01 -1.11 -10.16
CA LEU A 645 -27.97 -2.14 -10.31
C LEU A 645 -28.02 -2.75 -11.71
N ASP A 646 -29.18 -3.01 -12.26
CA ASP A 646 -29.37 -3.59 -13.60
C ASP A 646 -28.87 -2.63 -14.70
N ILE A 647 -29.24 -1.34 -14.64
CA ILE A 647 -28.76 -0.30 -15.56
C ILE A 647 -27.23 -0.19 -15.55
N LEU A 648 -26.62 -0.29 -14.34
CA LEU A 648 -25.19 -0.13 -14.16
C LEU A 648 -24.41 -1.44 -14.25
N LYS A 649 -25.08 -2.57 -14.42
CA LYS A 649 -24.52 -3.93 -14.43
C LYS A 649 -23.63 -4.16 -13.20
N LEU A 650 -24.23 -3.89 -12.02
CA LEU A 650 -23.60 -4.08 -10.72
C LEU A 650 -24.33 -5.19 -9.97
N GLU A 651 -23.56 -6.01 -9.26
CA GLU A 651 -24.08 -6.95 -8.28
C GLU A 651 -24.31 -6.21 -6.93
N SER A 652 -25.21 -6.72 -6.09
CA SER A 652 -25.34 -6.25 -4.71
C SER A 652 -24.07 -6.57 -3.91
N LEU A 653 -23.77 -5.79 -2.89
CA LEU A 653 -22.61 -6.05 -2.05
C LEU A 653 -22.79 -7.33 -1.20
N GLU A 654 -24.04 -7.73 -0.93
CA GLU A 654 -24.32 -9.02 -0.29
C GLU A 654 -23.95 -10.20 -1.20
N PHE A 655 -24.37 -10.18 -2.49
CA PHE A 655 -23.97 -11.18 -3.47
C PHE A 655 -22.42 -11.28 -3.53
N ARG A 656 -21.75 -10.15 -3.56
CA ARG A 656 -20.30 -10.11 -3.68
C ARG A 656 -19.57 -10.67 -2.44
N ARG A 657 -20.11 -10.50 -1.24
CA ARG A 657 -19.53 -11.13 -0.04
C ARG A 657 -19.63 -12.66 -0.13
N ILE A 658 -20.78 -13.19 -0.55
CA ILE A 658 -20.94 -14.64 -0.75
C ILE A 658 -20.02 -15.13 -1.87
N TYR A 659 -19.91 -14.39 -2.96
CA TYR A 659 -19.02 -14.70 -4.05
C TYR A 659 -17.55 -14.80 -3.59
N PHE A 660 -17.09 -13.90 -2.72
CA PHE A 660 -15.75 -13.97 -2.14
C PHE A 660 -15.58 -15.14 -1.15
N ASP A 661 -16.61 -15.46 -0.37
CA ASP A 661 -16.61 -16.64 0.48
C ASP A 661 -16.36 -17.91 -0.36
N MET A 662 -17.10 -18.10 -1.44
CA MET A 662 -16.95 -19.27 -2.32
C MET A 662 -15.60 -19.32 -3.02
N ILE A 663 -15.07 -18.17 -3.46
CA ILE A 663 -13.71 -18.09 -4.02
C ILE A 663 -12.66 -18.53 -2.99
N LEU A 664 -12.81 -18.12 -1.73
CA LEU A 664 -11.85 -18.47 -0.69
C LEU A 664 -11.94 -19.95 -0.36
N VAL A 665 -13.15 -20.52 -0.26
CA VAL A 665 -13.33 -21.98 -0.09
C VAL A 665 -12.63 -22.73 -1.22
N TYR A 666 -12.89 -22.36 -2.48
CA TYR A 666 -12.22 -22.99 -3.63
C TYR A 666 -10.68 -22.89 -3.54
N LYS A 667 -10.17 -21.73 -3.14
CA LYS A 667 -8.72 -21.53 -2.99
C LYS A 667 -8.11 -22.42 -1.91
N ILE A 668 -8.79 -22.57 -0.77
CA ILE A 668 -8.35 -23.43 0.34
C ILE A 668 -8.34 -24.89 -0.11
N LEU A 669 -9.44 -25.37 -0.70
CA LEU A 669 -9.58 -26.77 -1.13
C LEU A 669 -8.61 -27.18 -2.25
N ASN A 670 -8.14 -26.22 -3.06
CA ASN A 670 -7.25 -26.49 -4.19
C ASN A 670 -5.80 -25.95 -3.96
N GLY A 671 -5.41 -25.68 -2.71
CA GLY A 671 -4.02 -25.32 -2.36
C GLY A 671 -3.52 -23.97 -2.90
N TYR A 672 -4.42 -23.04 -3.28
CA TYR A 672 -4.04 -21.69 -3.70
C TYR A 672 -3.66 -20.75 -2.53
N VAL A 673 -3.86 -21.19 -1.31
CA VAL A 673 -3.48 -20.50 -0.07
C VAL A 673 -2.74 -21.47 0.83
N ASP A 674 -1.71 -21.00 1.51
CA ASP A 674 -0.85 -21.78 2.39
C ASP A 674 -1.42 -21.76 3.82
N ILE A 675 -2.43 -22.59 4.04
CA ILE A 675 -3.05 -22.88 5.34
C ILE A 675 -3.51 -24.34 5.35
N ASP A 676 -3.48 -24.95 6.53
CA ASP A 676 -4.01 -26.31 6.68
C ASP A 676 -5.54 -26.30 6.51
N LEU A 677 -6.02 -27.07 5.56
CA LEU A 677 -7.44 -27.27 5.31
C LEU A 677 -8.20 -27.72 6.57
N ASN A 678 -7.60 -28.65 7.33
CA ASN A 678 -8.22 -29.26 8.50
C ASN A 678 -8.48 -28.29 9.65
N GLU A 679 -7.79 -27.16 9.68
CA GLU A 679 -8.06 -26.07 10.60
C GLU A 679 -9.49 -25.49 10.43
N LEU A 680 -9.99 -25.47 9.19
CA LEU A 680 -11.23 -24.79 8.82
C LEU A 680 -12.35 -25.72 8.41
N PHE A 681 -12.03 -26.82 7.68
CA PHE A 681 -13.00 -27.67 7.05
C PHE A 681 -12.66 -29.16 7.22
N THR A 682 -13.70 -29.98 7.27
CA THR A 682 -13.60 -31.45 7.22
C THR A 682 -14.45 -31.93 6.07
N PHE A 683 -13.97 -32.86 5.27
CA PHE A 683 -14.78 -33.52 4.22
C PHE A 683 -15.84 -34.44 4.83
N ASN A 684 -16.98 -34.57 4.17
CA ASN A 684 -17.94 -35.61 4.51
C ASN A 684 -17.33 -36.99 4.15
N PRO A 685 -17.48 -38.02 5.02
CA PRO A 685 -17.15 -39.38 4.67
C PRO A 685 -17.96 -39.82 3.43
N ARG A 686 -17.30 -40.49 2.49
CA ARG A 686 -17.94 -41.00 1.25
C ARG A 686 -18.63 -42.35 1.46
N GLU A 687 -19.49 -42.49 2.44
CA GLU A 687 -20.17 -43.76 2.69
C GLU A 687 -21.40 -44.00 1.80
N TYR A 688 -21.94 -42.97 1.16
CA TYR A 688 -23.12 -43.06 0.29
C TYR A 688 -23.03 -42.12 -0.91
N ASN A 689 -23.53 -42.56 -2.07
CA ASN A 689 -23.75 -41.76 -3.27
C ASN A 689 -24.89 -40.74 -3.04
N LEU A 690 -24.68 -39.75 -2.22
CA LEU A 690 -25.62 -38.65 -2.00
C LEU A 690 -25.69 -37.73 -3.21
N ARG A 691 -26.88 -37.18 -3.50
CA ARG A 691 -27.07 -36.17 -4.52
C ARG A 691 -26.17 -34.95 -4.22
N GLY A 692 -25.29 -34.57 -5.14
CA GLY A 692 -24.39 -33.41 -5.01
C GLY A 692 -23.03 -33.68 -5.64
N HIS A 693 -22.07 -32.77 -5.40
CA HIS A 693 -20.70 -32.87 -5.88
C HIS A 693 -19.80 -33.68 -4.90
N GLY A 694 -18.69 -34.23 -5.42
CA GLY A 694 -17.79 -35.09 -4.63
C GLY A 694 -16.93 -34.38 -3.57
N GLN A 695 -16.97 -33.03 -3.46
CA GLN A 695 -16.18 -32.27 -2.52
C GLN A 695 -17.07 -31.59 -1.44
N THR A 696 -18.02 -32.35 -0.90
CA THR A 696 -18.90 -31.84 0.15
C THR A 696 -18.17 -31.74 1.49
N LEU A 697 -18.43 -30.67 2.21
CA LEU A 697 -17.83 -30.36 3.52
C LEU A 697 -18.81 -30.73 4.65
N LYS A 698 -18.26 -31.27 5.74
CA LYS A 698 -19.02 -31.57 6.95
C LYS A 698 -19.51 -30.28 7.56
N LYS A 699 -20.82 -30.19 7.82
CA LYS A 699 -21.43 -29.02 8.45
C LYS A 699 -21.11 -29.03 9.95
N PRO A 700 -20.42 -27.99 10.46
CA PRO A 700 -20.20 -27.88 11.90
C PRO A 700 -21.49 -27.59 12.64
N ASN A 701 -21.60 -28.13 13.84
CA ASN A 701 -22.78 -27.96 14.69
C ASN A 701 -22.49 -26.86 15.71
N TYR A 702 -22.86 -25.61 15.41
CA TYR A 702 -22.73 -24.47 16.28
C TYR A 702 -24.10 -23.90 16.68
N LEU A 703 -24.26 -23.52 17.94
CA LEU A 703 -25.52 -23.06 18.51
C LEU A 703 -25.67 -21.54 18.42
N LEU A 704 -24.56 -20.82 18.61
CA LEU A 704 -24.58 -19.35 18.67
C LEU A 704 -24.64 -18.74 17.27
N ASP A 705 -25.45 -17.69 17.12
CA ASP A 705 -25.60 -16.98 15.83
C ASP A 705 -24.30 -16.36 15.34
N ILE A 706 -23.43 -15.91 16.23
CA ILE A 706 -22.13 -15.33 15.90
C ILE A 706 -21.24 -16.39 15.23
N THR A 707 -21.09 -17.55 15.86
CA THR A 707 -20.25 -18.65 15.36
C THR A 707 -20.88 -19.29 14.13
N ARG A 708 -22.23 -19.45 14.09
CA ARG A 708 -22.96 -19.96 12.93
C ARG A 708 -22.77 -19.11 11.67
N ASN A 709 -22.60 -17.80 11.84
CA ASN A 709 -22.37 -16.85 10.74
C ASN A 709 -20.87 -16.57 10.47
N TYR A 710 -19.95 -17.26 11.16
CA TYR A 710 -18.52 -17.17 10.85
C TYR A 710 -18.20 -17.90 9.53
N PHE A 711 -17.08 -17.54 8.87
CA PHE A 711 -16.72 -18.02 7.53
C PHE A 711 -16.74 -19.54 7.41
N SER A 712 -16.04 -20.26 8.30
CA SER A 712 -15.90 -21.72 8.24
C SER A 712 -17.22 -22.49 8.41
N VAL A 713 -18.28 -21.84 8.86
CA VAL A 713 -19.62 -22.41 9.06
C VAL A 713 -20.58 -21.97 7.97
N ARG A 714 -20.72 -20.64 7.75
CA ARG A 714 -21.70 -20.10 6.79
C ARG A 714 -21.37 -20.49 5.35
N SER A 715 -20.08 -20.65 5.01
CA SER A 715 -19.67 -20.98 3.65
C SER A 715 -19.98 -22.42 3.27
N VAL A 716 -19.93 -23.36 4.23
CA VAL A 716 -20.15 -24.80 3.98
C VAL A 716 -21.52 -25.08 3.36
N ARG A 717 -22.56 -24.42 3.86
CA ARG A 717 -23.92 -24.65 3.35
C ARG A 717 -24.06 -24.26 1.88
N ILE A 718 -23.50 -23.10 1.52
CA ILE A 718 -23.58 -22.58 0.15
C ILE A 718 -22.66 -23.41 -0.76
N TRP A 719 -21.47 -23.77 -0.29
CA TRP A 719 -20.54 -24.62 -1.01
C TRP A 719 -21.15 -25.95 -1.39
N ASN A 720 -21.76 -26.66 -0.42
CA ASN A 720 -22.40 -27.95 -0.64
C ASN A 720 -23.61 -27.90 -1.60
N ALA A 721 -24.22 -26.72 -1.73
CA ALA A 721 -25.35 -26.49 -2.65
C ALA A 721 -24.91 -26.08 -4.08
N LEU A 722 -23.63 -25.89 -4.32
CA LEU A 722 -23.13 -25.55 -5.66
C LEU A 722 -23.27 -26.74 -6.62
N PRO A 723 -23.57 -26.50 -7.90
CA PRO A 723 -23.53 -27.51 -8.93
C PRO A 723 -22.13 -28.14 -9.10
N ASN A 724 -22.08 -29.44 -9.41
CA ASN A 724 -20.82 -30.15 -9.61
C ASN A 724 -19.93 -29.52 -10.69
N GLU A 725 -20.52 -29.04 -11.76
CA GLU A 725 -19.79 -28.35 -12.87
C GLU A 725 -18.98 -27.14 -12.41
N ILE A 726 -19.41 -26.47 -11.35
CA ILE A 726 -18.72 -25.31 -10.78
C ILE A 726 -17.58 -25.76 -9.89
N VAL A 727 -17.87 -26.68 -8.95
CA VAL A 727 -16.90 -27.17 -7.97
C VAL A 727 -15.75 -27.91 -8.63
N SER A 728 -16.03 -28.68 -9.69
CA SER A 728 -15.04 -29.44 -10.49
C SER A 728 -14.23 -28.57 -11.48
N SER A 729 -14.32 -27.25 -11.40
CA SER A 729 -13.54 -26.34 -12.27
C SER A 729 -12.03 -26.56 -12.06
N THR A 730 -11.29 -26.73 -13.15
CA THR A 730 -9.85 -27.04 -13.13
C THR A 730 -8.96 -25.82 -12.81
N THR A 731 -9.46 -24.61 -13.01
CA THR A 731 -8.73 -23.38 -12.74
C THR A 731 -9.56 -22.37 -11.96
N LEU A 732 -8.89 -21.53 -11.18
CA LEU A 732 -9.54 -20.45 -10.44
C LEU A 732 -10.28 -19.45 -11.36
N SER A 733 -9.79 -19.22 -12.56
CA SER A 733 -10.43 -18.33 -13.54
C SER A 733 -11.75 -18.92 -14.04
N LEU A 734 -11.77 -20.22 -14.35
CA LEU A 734 -12.96 -20.94 -14.78
C LEU A 734 -14.01 -21.00 -13.65
N PHE A 735 -13.57 -21.31 -12.43
CA PHE A 735 -14.42 -21.29 -11.25
C PHE A 735 -15.10 -19.92 -11.06
N LYS A 736 -14.34 -18.86 -11.11
CA LYS A 736 -14.86 -17.48 -10.99
C LYS A 736 -15.87 -17.12 -12.07
N SER A 737 -15.63 -17.55 -13.30
CA SER A 737 -16.53 -17.31 -14.43
C SER A 737 -17.86 -18.03 -14.25
N ARG A 738 -17.82 -19.32 -13.93
CA ARG A 738 -19.01 -20.16 -13.72
C ARG A 738 -19.82 -19.69 -12.50
N LEU A 739 -19.14 -19.36 -11.39
CA LEU A 739 -19.75 -18.91 -10.16
C LEU A 739 -20.57 -17.62 -10.32
N ARG A 740 -20.18 -16.72 -11.24
CA ARG A 740 -20.93 -15.48 -11.52
C ARG A 740 -22.33 -15.72 -12.10
N ASN A 741 -22.53 -16.85 -12.76
CA ASN A 741 -23.81 -17.20 -13.38
C ASN A 741 -24.79 -17.87 -12.39
N VAL A 742 -24.37 -18.06 -11.14
CA VAL A 742 -25.19 -18.70 -10.09
C VAL A 742 -25.91 -17.63 -9.29
N ASP A 743 -27.20 -17.83 -9.02
CA ASP A 743 -27.92 -17.01 -8.05
C ASP A 743 -27.54 -17.42 -6.62
N LEU A 744 -26.40 -16.89 -6.15
CA LEU A 744 -25.90 -17.15 -4.80
C LEU A 744 -26.83 -16.66 -3.69
N LEU A 745 -27.66 -15.66 -3.95
CA LEU A 745 -28.64 -15.17 -2.97
C LEU A 745 -29.78 -16.14 -2.80
N LYS A 746 -30.25 -16.76 -3.89
CA LYS A 746 -31.25 -17.83 -3.85
C LYS A 746 -30.70 -19.04 -3.11
N LEU A 747 -29.48 -19.50 -3.42
CA LEU A 747 -28.81 -20.60 -2.73
C LEU A 747 -28.69 -20.35 -1.22
N LYS A 748 -28.32 -19.13 -0.82
CA LYS A 748 -28.25 -18.75 0.59
C LYS A 748 -29.62 -18.89 1.26
N ARG A 749 -30.71 -18.42 0.63
CA ARG A 749 -32.08 -18.48 1.18
C ARG A 749 -32.58 -19.92 1.32
N THR A 750 -32.32 -20.77 0.33
CA THR A 750 -32.72 -22.19 0.35
C THR A 750 -31.90 -23.02 1.34
N SER A 751 -30.65 -22.69 1.55
CA SER A 751 -29.77 -23.39 2.49
C SER A 751 -30.00 -23.00 3.96
N LEU A 752 -30.77 -21.92 4.23
CA LEU A 752 -31.17 -21.51 5.58
C LEU A 752 -32.44 -22.19 6.07
N ARG A 753 -33.25 -22.76 5.13
CA ARG A 753 -34.37 -23.64 5.43
C ARG A 753 -33.91 -25.07 5.63
#